data_d10796ca82ba7fa7092f6ba4d9554d66
#
_entry.id   d10796ca82ba7fa7092f6ba4d9554d66
#
_cell.length_a   1.000
_cell.length_b   1.000
_cell.length_c   1.000
_cell.angle_alpha   90.00
_cell.angle_beta   90.00
_cell.angle_gamma   90.00
#
_symmetry.space_group_name_H-M   'P 1'
#
loop_
_entity.id
_entity.type
_entity.pdbx_description
1 polymer ?
#
loop_
_entity_poly.entity_id
_entity_poly.type
_entity_poly.pdbx_seq_one_letter_code
_entity_poly.pdbx_strand_id
1 'polypeptide(L)'
;MYVSVAIDLALDRLFTYSVPVEFTEKLRVGQLLRVPFGGREARGFALSIQEDLKGFNGLDGLNGVKEADREEQVGLRDATARQACLAGFEDLQETDGPKIKPILGIVDEAPFFSPALLKLVKWIATYTATPIETCLKTAVPAVVLKPSSRPKEMLYVAPAIPLANGEKLTKHQHALLAEVARVGGGWLQPLCRELKTTPATLKALAQKGCVSIAPRVARRDPLAGRAVMPTTPLPLNDCQAAALKTILSSNHPSSLSGENARTNSGQNILLHGVTGSGKTEIYLQAIAHELAQGRGAIVLVPEIALTPQTVRRFAGRFGTRVAVLHSALSDGERYDEWHRIRTGAARVVVGPRSAVFAPVRDLGLIVVDEEHDGSYKQDESPRYHARDVAVMRGRIEGARVVLGSATPSLESWLNVQRGKYVLASLPARVADRSLPTVHLVNLEEEVQTTGHLPVYSKFLLDAIALRLRRGEQTILFLNRRGYSRVLQCKNCGWIAACPNCIGHDDGSGDPALPYTYHEADHCLRCHVCGDWRHVPTECPSCHARDFAYTGIGTQRAESILRRCFPNARILRMDADSTSRKMSHDDILSAFRARQADILLGTQMIAKGLDFPNVTLVGVLNADTSLNLPDFRASERTYQLLAQVSGRAGRADKPGEVFIQTFSPEAPAVKAAADGSTYAAFADAELKARREGPYPPYCHLATLVFRAKDEGLSASWANLYARALAGYAAKFNARLPADSVQVATSAPASPPTSRFFVSEAVPAALAKAEGWYRHQIVLRAPATKDLVAAVKWIRAARPVPEGLRLSFDVDALNLL
;
A
#
# COMPACT_ATOMS: atom_id res chain seq x y z
N MET A 1 13.19 2.07 -39.19
CA MET A 1 12.80 2.38 -37.79
C MET A 1 12.49 1.07 -37.06
N TYR A 2 12.90 0.97 -35.79
CA TYR A 2 12.76 -0.23 -34.98
C TYR A 2 12.16 0.16 -33.60
N VAL A 3 11.47 -0.80 -32.99
CA VAL A 3 10.84 -0.60 -31.66
C VAL A 3 11.20 -1.74 -30.72
N SER A 4 11.61 -1.39 -29.49
CA SER A 4 11.75 -2.35 -28.40
C SER A 4 10.42 -2.55 -27.71
N VAL A 5 9.99 -3.78 -27.57
CA VAL A 5 8.70 -4.17 -27.03
C VAL A 5 8.86 -5.09 -25.83
N ALA A 6 8.22 -4.74 -24.73
CA ALA A 6 8.00 -5.64 -23.59
C ALA A 6 6.73 -6.45 -23.86
N ILE A 7 6.88 -7.74 -24.19
CA ILE A 7 5.76 -8.63 -24.51
C ILE A 7 5.12 -9.13 -23.21
N ASP A 8 3.82 -9.40 -23.25
CA ASP A 8 3.03 -9.97 -22.16
C ASP A 8 3.35 -11.46 -21.88
N LEU A 9 4.62 -11.73 -21.62
CA LEU A 9 5.14 -13.04 -21.24
C LEU A 9 6.14 -12.81 -20.11
N ALA A 10 6.17 -13.65 -19.09
CA ALA A 10 7.08 -13.51 -17.93
C ALA A 10 8.56 -13.76 -18.32
N LEU A 11 9.03 -13.08 -19.35
CA LEU A 11 10.39 -13.14 -19.85
C LEU A 11 11.08 -11.82 -19.53
N ASP A 12 12.15 -11.84 -18.75
CA ASP A 12 12.95 -10.63 -18.44
C ASP A 12 13.79 -10.20 -19.66
N ARG A 13 13.11 -10.03 -20.80
CA ARG A 13 13.73 -9.69 -22.10
C ARG A 13 12.86 -8.75 -22.90
N LEU A 14 13.49 -7.80 -23.58
CA LEU A 14 12.87 -6.95 -24.59
C LEU A 14 13.06 -7.56 -25.96
N PHE A 15 12.08 -7.40 -26.81
CA PHE A 15 12.11 -7.90 -28.18
C PHE A 15 12.08 -6.74 -29.16
N THR A 16 12.95 -6.80 -30.17
CA THR A 16 13.03 -5.77 -31.20
C THR A 16 12.20 -6.17 -32.44
N TYR A 17 11.40 -5.23 -32.90
CA TYR A 17 10.58 -5.37 -34.11
C TYR A 17 10.84 -4.24 -35.09
N SER A 18 10.71 -4.49 -36.38
CA SER A 18 10.69 -3.44 -37.39
C SER A 18 9.32 -2.74 -37.40
N VAL A 19 9.32 -1.49 -37.81
CA VAL A 19 8.11 -0.68 -37.91
C VAL A 19 7.75 -0.45 -39.37
N PRO A 20 6.61 -0.98 -39.86
CA PRO A 20 6.13 -0.70 -41.20
C PRO A 20 5.93 0.80 -41.45
N VAL A 21 6.09 1.26 -42.69
CA VAL A 21 6.00 2.69 -43.04
C VAL A 21 4.68 3.31 -42.62
N GLU A 22 3.59 2.58 -42.73
CA GLU A 22 2.22 3.00 -42.33
C GLU A 22 2.05 3.33 -40.87
N PHE A 23 2.94 2.82 -39.98
CA PHE A 23 2.91 3.07 -38.54
C PHE A 23 3.99 4.06 -38.06
N THR A 24 4.91 4.48 -38.95
CA THR A 24 6.06 5.29 -38.62
C THR A 24 5.67 6.62 -37.96
N GLU A 25 4.67 7.32 -38.51
CA GLU A 25 4.21 8.58 -37.94
C GLU A 25 3.27 8.44 -36.73
N LYS A 26 2.62 7.27 -36.61
CA LYS A 26 1.61 7.00 -35.56
C LYS A 26 2.20 6.36 -34.34
N LEU A 27 3.34 5.70 -34.46
CA LEU A 27 3.96 4.98 -33.34
C LEU A 27 4.52 5.95 -32.30
N ARG A 28 4.16 5.71 -31.05
CA ARG A 28 4.64 6.46 -29.86
C ARG A 28 5.07 5.49 -28.78
N VAL A 29 6.09 5.89 -28.00
CA VAL A 29 6.51 5.15 -26.81
C VAL A 29 5.36 5.11 -25.81
N GLY A 30 5.15 3.95 -25.17
CA GLY A 30 4.05 3.71 -24.24
C GLY A 30 2.76 3.19 -24.87
N GLN A 31 2.70 3.02 -26.19
CA GLN A 31 1.56 2.38 -26.88
C GLN A 31 1.58 0.86 -26.68
N LEU A 32 0.41 0.25 -26.76
CA LEU A 32 0.23 -1.20 -26.80
C LEU A 32 0.21 -1.65 -28.26
N LEU A 33 1.08 -2.59 -28.59
CA LEU A 33 1.28 -3.10 -29.95
C LEU A 33 0.83 -4.55 -30.05
N ARG A 34 0.45 -4.97 -31.25
CA ARG A 34 0.31 -6.36 -31.65
C ARG A 34 1.58 -6.78 -32.36
N VAL A 35 2.18 -7.87 -31.93
CA VAL A 35 3.45 -8.37 -32.47
C VAL A 35 3.42 -9.88 -32.71
N PRO A 36 4.14 -10.40 -33.70
CA PRO A 36 4.25 -11.84 -33.92
C PRO A 36 5.24 -12.44 -32.92
N PHE A 37 4.82 -13.46 -32.16
CA PHE A 37 5.70 -14.15 -31.20
C PHE A 37 5.38 -15.65 -31.16
N GLY A 38 6.38 -16.52 -31.34
CA GLY A 38 6.22 -17.98 -31.25
C GLY A 38 5.14 -18.56 -32.18
N GLY A 39 4.96 -17.98 -33.35
CA GLY A 39 3.92 -18.43 -34.34
C GLY A 39 2.50 -17.91 -34.00
N ARG A 40 2.33 -17.09 -32.95
CA ARG A 40 1.05 -16.50 -32.53
C ARG A 40 1.15 -15.00 -32.48
N GLU A 41 -0.01 -14.34 -32.45
CA GLU A 41 -0.09 -12.91 -32.13
C GLU A 41 0.04 -12.70 -30.61
N ALA A 42 0.93 -11.80 -30.19
CA ALA A 42 1.11 -11.36 -28.82
C ALA A 42 0.91 -9.85 -28.72
N ARG A 43 0.72 -9.36 -27.48
CA ARG A 43 0.65 -7.93 -27.17
C ARG A 43 1.87 -7.51 -26.37
N GLY A 44 2.32 -6.28 -26.57
CA GLY A 44 3.43 -5.74 -25.81
C GLY A 44 3.48 -4.22 -25.88
N PHE A 45 4.16 -3.61 -24.89
CA PHE A 45 4.29 -2.16 -24.82
C PHE A 45 5.56 -1.68 -25.52
N ALA A 46 5.45 -0.63 -26.33
CA ALA A 46 6.58 0.05 -26.94
C ALA A 46 7.39 0.81 -25.88
N LEU A 47 8.66 0.46 -25.66
CA LEU A 47 9.51 1.07 -24.63
C LEU A 47 10.55 2.04 -25.17
N SER A 48 11.01 1.85 -26.40
CA SER A 48 11.91 2.77 -27.10
C SER A 48 11.75 2.59 -28.60
N ILE A 49 11.99 3.67 -29.34
CA ILE A 49 11.93 3.71 -30.82
C ILE A 49 13.29 4.25 -31.29
N GLN A 50 13.88 3.64 -32.33
CA GLN A 50 15.16 4.02 -32.88
C GLN A 50 15.11 3.92 -34.42
N GLU A 51 15.91 4.74 -35.10
CA GLU A 51 15.94 4.78 -36.58
C GLU A 51 16.71 3.62 -37.15
N ASP A 52 17.81 3.18 -36.50
CA ASP A 52 18.66 2.08 -36.93
C ASP A 52 18.97 1.08 -35.79
N LEU A 53 19.53 -0.08 -36.22
CA LEU A 53 19.87 -1.18 -35.32
C LEU A 53 21.14 -0.96 -34.50
N LYS A 54 22.02 -0.04 -34.89
CA LYS A 54 23.30 0.20 -34.20
C LYS A 54 23.16 0.73 -32.75
N GLY A 55 22.00 1.27 -32.41
CA GLY A 55 21.69 1.72 -31.07
C GLY A 55 21.04 0.66 -30.16
N PHE A 56 20.75 -0.54 -30.67
CA PHE A 56 20.18 -1.64 -29.88
C PHE A 56 21.27 -2.52 -29.27
N ASN A 57 22.06 -1.98 -28.34
CA ASN A 57 22.81 -2.83 -27.43
C ASN A 57 21.79 -3.47 -26.49
N GLY A 58 21.43 -4.73 -26.81
CA GLY A 58 20.53 -5.51 -25.97
C GLY A 58 21.09 -5.60 -24.55
N LEU A 59 20.41 -5.02 -23.57
CA LEU A 59 20.68 -5.02 -22.13
C LEU A 59 21.37 -3.79 -21.52
N ASP A 60 22.05 -2.91 -22.23
CA ASP A 60 22.87 -1.85 -21.61
C ASP A 60 22.06 -0.60 -21.13
N GLY A 61 20.80 -0.50 -21.42
CA GLY A 61 19.94 0.58 -20.93
C GLY A 61 19.52 0.46 -19.47
N LEU A 62 19.79 -0.66 -18.80
CA LEU A 62 19.43 -0.92 -17.39
C LEU A 62 20.63 -1.02 -16.44
N ASN A 63 21.84 -1.18 -16.99
CA ASN A 63 23.07 -1.29 -16.18
C ASN A 63 23.97 -0.09 -16.47
N GLY A 64 23.95 0.90 -15.59
CA GLY A 64 24.90 2.00 -15.58
C GLY A 64 26.31 1.59 -15.11
N VAL A 65 26.80 0.40 -15.55
CA VAL A 65 28.17 -0.08 -15.30
C VAL A 65 28.91 0.03 -16.61
N LYS A 66 29.90 0.91 -16.68
CA LYS A 66 30.79 1.10 -17.81
C LYS A 66 31.58 -0.18 -18.11
N GLU A 67 31.86 -0.44 -19.38
CA GLU A 67 32.63 -1.60 -19.85
C GLU A 67 34.02 -1.77 -19.18
N ALA A 68 34.58 -0.71 -18.63
CA ALA A 68 35.84 -0.75 -17.89
C ALA A 68 35.83 -1.60 -16.62
N ASP A 69 34.62 -1.86 -16.04
CA ASP A 69 34.49 -2.66 -14.82
C ASP A 69 34.27 -4.15 -15.10
N ARG A 70 34.16 -4.56 -16.37
CA ARG A 70 33.95 -5.98 -16.75
C ARG A 70 35.21 -6.83 -16.70
N GLU A 71 36.36 -6.26 -16.95
CA GLU A 71 37.62 -7.03 -16.99
C GLU A 71 38.24 -7.30 -15.61
N GLU A 72 37.93 -6.51 -14.58
CA GLU A 72 38.45 -6.71 -13.23
C GLU A 72 37.60 -7.61 -12.31
N GLN A 73 36.33 -7.92 -12.68
CA GLN A 73 35.41 -8.68 -11.83
C GLN A 73 35.39 -10.19 -12.07
N VAL A 74 36.07 -10.72 -13.07
CA VAL A 74 36.13 -12.16 -13.36
C VAL A 74 37.51 -12.71 -13.05
N GLY A 75 37.84 -12.73 -11.78
CA GLY A 75 39.00 -13.48 -11.27
C GLY A 75 38.67 -14.97 -11.03
N LEU A 76 38.08 -15.66 -11.99
CA LEU A 76 37.92 -17.12 -12.00
C LEU A 76 38.73 -17.68 -13.16
N ARG A 77 39.95 -18.10 -12.80
CA ARG A 77 40.77 -18.97 -13.63
C ARG A 77 40.17 -20.39 -13.54
N ASP A 78 39.15 -20.65 -14.34
CA ASP A 78 38.76 -22.03 -14.65
C ASP A 78 38.42 -22.15 -16.13
N ALA A 79 39.33 -22.73 -16.90
CA ALA A 79 39.28 -22.88 -18.35
C ALA A 79 38.08 -23.76 -18.82
N THR A 80 37.54 -24.59 -17.94
CA THR A 80 36.43 -25.50 -18.23
C THR A 80 35.07 -24.77 -18.27
N ALA A 81 34.88 -23.73 -17.49
CA ALA A 81 33.64 -22.92 -17.53
C ALA A 81 33.57 -22.00 -18.77
N ARG A 82 34.74 -21.60 -19.33
CA ARG A 82 34.80 -20.84 -20.59
C ARG A 82 34.40 -21.69 -21.79
N GLN A 83 34.77 -22.94 -21.82
CA GLN A 83 34.51 -23.86 -22.93
C GLN A 83 33.03 -24.28 -23.01
N ALA A 84 32.34 -24.42 -21.89
CA ALA A 84 30.90 -24.72 -21.84
C ALA A 84 30.01 -23.53 -22.27
N CYS A 85 30.45 -22.27 -22.08
CA CYS A 85 29.74 -21.10 -22.56
C CYS A 85 30.00 -20.82 -24.06
N LEU A 86 31.16 -21.21 -24.60
CA LEU A 86 31.51 -20.98 -26.00
C LEU A 86 31.05 -22.10 -26.92
N ALA A 87 30.92 -23.32 -26.45
CA ALA A 87 30.44 -24.47 -27.21
C ALA A 87 28.96 -24.38 -27.68
N GLY A 88 28.20 -23.41 -27.18
CA GLY A 88 26.85 -23.11 -27.67
C GLY A 88 26.79 -22.01 -28.75
N PHE A 89 27.92 -21.46 -29.19
CA PHE A 89 27.97 -20.32 -30.11
C PHE A 89 28.77 -20.58 -31.41
N GLU A 90 29.40 -21.72 -31.55
CA GLU A 90 30.30 -22.01 -32.71
C GLU A 90 29.60 -22.65 -33.91
N ASP A 91 28.30 -22.92 -33.92
CA ASP A 91 27.57 -23.50 -35.06
C ASP A 91 26.61 -22.52 -35.76
N LEU A 92 26.88 -21.22 -35.73
CA LEU A 92 26.19 -20.24 -36.58
C LEU A 92 27.17 -19.71 -37.64
N GLN A 93 27.36 -20.52 -38.69
CA GLN A 93 27.91 -20.05 -39.96
C GLN A 93 27.05 -18.87 -40.47
N GLU A 94 27.72 -17.88 -41.10
CA GLU A 94 27.18 -16.72 -41.78
C GLU A 94 26.02 -17.08 -42.73
N THR A 95 24.79 -17.05 -42.19
CA THR A 95 23.60 -17.02 -43.06
C THR A 95 22.59 -16.08 -42.41
N ASP A 96 22.31 -14.98 -43.12
CA ASP A 96 21.24 -14.02 -42.89
C ASP A 96 20.98 -13.72 -41.39
N GLY A 97 21.41 -12.56 -40.91
CA GLY A 97 21.15 -12.10 -39.54
C GLY A 97 19.67 -12.28 -39.16
N PRO A 98 19.32 -12.45 -37.89
CA PRO A 98 17.97 -12.82 -37.47
C PRO A 98 16.96 -11.86 -38.10
N LYS A 99 16.07 -12.37 -38.98
CA LYS A 99 15.05 -11.58 -39.67
C LYS A 99 14.15 -10.93 -38.64
N ILE A 100 14.34 -9.63 -38.42
CA ILE A 100 13.50 -8.84 -37.48
C ILE A 100 12.11 -8.76 -38.11
N LYS A 101 11.12 -9.32 -37.39
CA LYS A 101 9.71 -9.33 -37.80
C LYS A 101 9.09 -7.95 -37.61
N PRO A 102 8.14 -7.55 -38.51
CA PRO A 102 7.42 -6.30 -38.34
C PRO A 102 6.37 -6.41 -37.22
N ILE A 103 6.01 -5.27 -36.60
CA ILE A 103 4.81 -5.17 -35.78
C ILE A 103 3.57 -5.42 -36.66
N LEU A 104 2.51 -6.01 -36.06
CA LEU A 104 1.24 -6.31 -36.74
C LEU A 104 0.26 -5.14 -36.68
N GLY A 105 0.42 -4.23 -35.70
CA GLY A 105 -0.43 -3.07 -35.58
C GLY A 105 -0.34 -2.39 -34.21
N ILE A 106 -0.96 -1.22 -34.10
CA ILE A 106 -1.13 -0.43 -32.90
C ILE A 106 -2.53 -0.68 -32.35
N VAL A 107 -2.66 -1.04 -31.06
CA VAL A 107 -3.96 -1.37 -30.44
C VAL A 107 -4.78 -0.11 -30.14
N ASP A 108 -4.11 0.96 -29.71
CA ASP A 108 -4.74 2.25 -29.38
C ASP A 108 -3.79 3.38 -29.79
N GLU A 109 -4.33 4.37 -30.51
CA GLU A 109 -3.52 5.51 -30.98
C GLU A 109 -2.92 6.32 -29.84
N ALA A 110 -3.64 6.48 -28.73
CA ALA A 110 -3.11 7.17 -27.56
C ALA A 110 -2.24 6.23 -26.72
N PRO A 111 -1.07 6.68 -26.22
CA PRO A 111 -0.23 5.89 -25.34
C PRO A 111 -0.92 5.53 -24.03
N PHE A 112 -0.71 4.31 -23.53
CA PHE A 112 -1.14 3.88 -22.20
C PHE A 112 -0.27 4.49 -21.11
N PHE A 113 1.00 4.71 -21.43
CA PHE A 113 1.97 5.29 -20.51
C PHE A 113 2.52 6.60 -21.06
N SER A 114 2.52 7.63 -20.25
CA SER A 114 3.32 8.83 -20.48
C SER A 114 4.82 8.50 -20.34
N PRO A 115 5.73 9.31 -20.88
CA PRO A 115 7.16 9.12 -20.66
C PRO A 115 7.54 9.12 -19.18
N ALA A 116 6.87 9.92 -18.36
CA ALA A 116 7.07 9.97 -16.91
C ALA A 116 6.64 8.68 -16.21
N LEU A 117 5.47 8.13 -16.55
CA LEU A 117 5.01 6.84 -16.02
C LEU A 117 5.91 5.69 -16.44
N LEU A 118 6.42 5.69 -17.67
CA LEU A 118 7.41 4.68 -18.10
C LEU A 118 8.71 4.77 -17.31
N LYS A 119 9.19 5.99 -17.03
CA LYS A 119 10.37 6.20 -16.18
C LYS A 119 10.13 5.68 -14.76
N LEU A 120 8.93 5.90 -14.24
CA LEU A 120 8.52 5.37 -12.93
C LEU A 120 8.48 3.83 -12.92
N VAL A 121 7.88 3.20 -13.93
CA VAL A 121 7.80 1.74 -14.05
C VAL A 121 9.20 1.12 -14.19
N LYS A 122 10.09 1.71 -14.98
CA LYS A 122 11.50 1.29 -15.09
C LYS A 122 12.23 1.39 -13.74
N TRP A 123 11.98 2.46 -12.99
CA TRP A 123 12.53 2.59 -11.64
C TRP A 123 12.02 1.49 -10.71
N ILE A 124 10.71 1.18 -10.72
CA ILE A 124 10.13 0.11 -9.90
C ILE A 124 10.76 -1.24 -10.26
N ALA A 125 10.90 -1.54 -11.56
CA ALA A 125 11.51 -2.79 -12.04
C ALA A 125 12.96 -2.94 -11.51
N THR A 126 13.72 -1.84 -11.54
CA THR A 126 15.09 -1.82 -11.02
C THR A 126 15.11 -1.96 -9.49
N TYR A 127 14.27 -1.18 -8.79
CA TYR A 127 14.21 -1.12 -7.34
C TYR A 127 13.77 -2.45 -6.70
N THR A 128 12.79 -3.13 -7.32
CA THR A 128 12.23 -4.40 -6.81
C THR A 128 12.89 -5.64 -7.42
N ALA A 129 13.87 -5.48 -8.31
CA ALA A 129 14.48 -6.55 -9.11
C ALA A 129 13.41 -7.44 -9.80
N THR A 130 12.38 -6.80 -10.35
CA THR A 130 11.24 -7.46 -11.01
C THR A 130 11.29 -7.20 -12.51
N PRO A 131 10.95 -8.18 -13.36
CA PRO A 131 10.82 -8.00 -14.80
C PRO A 131 9.92 -6.82 -15.17
N ILE A 132 10.32 -6.05 -16.19
CA ILE A 132 9.64 -4.80 -16.55
C ILE A 132 8.20 -5.02 -17.02
N GLU A 133 7.92 -6.11 -17.74
CA GLU A 133 6.58 -6.46 -18.21
C GLU A 133 5.62 -6.69 -17.04
N THR A 134 6.08 -7.29 -15.95
CA THR A 134 5.30 -7.47 -14.73
C THR A 134 4.95 -6.12 -14.09
N CYS A 135 5.90 -5.18 -14.10
CA CYS A 135 5.68 -3.82 -13.59
C CYS A 135 4.70 -3.03 -14.49
N LEU A 136 4.80 -3.17 -15.82
CA LEU A 136 3.88 -2.55 -16.77
C LEU A 136 2.44 -3.06 -16.57
N LYS A 137 2.26 -4.38 -16.42
CA LYS A 137 0.94 -4.98 -16.13
C LYS A 137 0.35 -4.49 -14.82
N THR A 138 1.17 -4.32 -13.80
CA THR A 138 0.73 -3.82 -12.50
C THR A 138 0.26 -2.36 -12.57
N ALA A 139 0.86 -1.58 -13.46
CA ALA A 139 0.56 -0.16 -13.61
C ALA A 139 -0.72 0.14 -14.42
N VAL A 140 -1.29 -0.86 -15.09
CA VAL A 140 -2.55 -0.70 -15.85
C VAL A 140 -3.57 -1.73 -15.37
N PRO A 141 -4.83 -1.36 -15.12
CA PRO A 141 -5.86 -2.33 -14.75
C PRO A 141 -5.99 -3.43 -15.80
N ALA A 142 -5.99 -4.69 -15.39
CA ALA A 142 -6.03 -5.84 -16.30
C ALA A 142 -7.22 -5.79 -17.28
N VAL A 143 -8.36 -5.26 -16.86
CA VAL A 143 -9.54 -5.09 -17.72
C VAL A 143 -9.29 -4.18 -18.92
N VAL A 144 -8.46 -3.15 -18.77
CA VAL A 144 -8.13 -2.20 -19.86
C VAL A 144 -7.31 -2.87 -20.95
N LEU A 145 -6.55 -3.89 -20.58
CA LEU A 145 -5.73 -4.68 -21.52
C LEU A 145 -6.51 -5.80 -22.22
N LYS A 146 -7.72 -6.14 -21.73
CA LYS A 146 -8.54 -7.21 -22.34
C LYS A 146 -9.08 -6.78 -23.72
N PRO A 147 -8.99 -7.63 -24.77
CA PRO A 147 -9.53 -7.33 -26.10
C PRO A 147 -11.03 -7.08 -26.15
N SER A 148 -11.77 -7.70 -25.22
CA SER A 148 -13.23 -7.63 -25.13
C SER A 148 -13.74 -6.39 -24.40
N SER A 149 -12.87 -5.64 -23.73
CA SER A 149 -13.25 -4.45 -22.99
C SER A 149 -13.56 -3.30 -23.93
N ARG A 150 -14.80 -2.84 -23.91
CA ARG A 150 -15.27 -1.74 -24.75
C ARG A 150 -16.12 -0.77 -23.91
N PRO A 151 -16.19 0.51 -24.31
CA PRO A 151 -17.17 1.41 -23.75
C PRO A 151 -18.58 0.79 -23.87
N LYS A 152 -19.43 1.04 -22.89
CA LYS A 152 -20.84 0.63 -22.98
C LYS A 152 -21.55 1.60 -23.93
N GLU A 153 -21.97 1.14 -25.11
CA GLU A 153 -22.80 1.92 -26.00
C GLU A 153 -24.29 1.70 -25.68
N MET A 154 -25.03 2.77 -25.62
CA MET A 154 -26.48 2.76 -25.47
C MET A 154 -27.10 3.74 -26.45
N LEU A 155 -28.31 3.46 -26.90
CA LEU A 155 -29.03 4.37 -27.76
C LEU A 155 -29.48 5.60 -26.96
N TYR A 156 -29.10 6.77 -27.46
CA TYR A 156 -29.50 8.07 -26.92
C TYR A 156 -30.45 8.75 -27.87
N VAL A 157 -31.57 9.25 -27.35
CA VAL A 157 -32.58 10.00 -28.08
C VAL A 157 -32.32 11.48 -27.86
N ALA A 158 -32.10 12.25 -28.92
CA ALA A 158 -31.97 13.69 -28.87
C ALA A 158 -33.06 14.33 -29.73
N PRO A 159 -33.62 15.50 -29.30
CA PRO A 159 -34.54 16.25 -30.16
C PRO A 159 -33.82 16.67 -31.44
N ALA A 160 -34.47 16.51 -32.58
CA ALA A 160 -33.97 17.05 -33.86
C ALA A 160 -34.52 18.46 -34.05
N ILE A 161 -33.67 19.41 -34.47
CA ILE A 161 -34.05 20.79 -34.78
C ILE A 161 -33.58 21.06 -36.21
N PRO A 162 -34.47 21.47 -37.14
CA PRO A 162 -35.91 21.76 -37.04
C PRO A 162 -36.81 20.59 -37.43
N LEU A 163 -38.12 20.66 -37.04
CA LEU A 163 -39.16 19.77 -37.58
C LEU A 163 -39.13 19.80 -39.10
N ALA A 164 -38.89 18.65 -39.75
CA ALA A 164 -39.03 18.55 -41.20
C ALA A 164 -40.50 18.91 -41.57
N ASN A 165 -40.63 19.93 -42.38
CA ASN A 165 -41.96 20.44 -42.80
C ASN A 165 -42.71 19.35 -43.53
N GLY A 166 -43.89 18.96 -43.03
CA GLY A 166 -44.91 18.26 -43.81
C GLY A 166 -45.39 16.90 -43.30
N GLU A 167 -44.77 16.31 -42.27
CA GLU A 167 -45.23 14.98 -41.79
C GLU A 167 -46.39 15.13 -40.76
N LYS A 168 -47.50 14.36 -41.03
CA LYS A 168 -48.64 14.28 -40.11
C LYS A 168 -48.25 13.49 -38.86
N LEU A 169 -48.12 14.15 -37.71
CA LEU A 169 -47.95 13.53 -36.40
C LEU A 169 -49.30 13.34 -35.72
N THR A 170 -49.51 12.26 -35.00
CA THR A 170 -50.67 12.08 -34.13
C THR A 170 -50.60 13.01 -32.93
N LYS A 171 -51.72 13.29 -32.29
CA LYS A 171 -51.78 14.11 -31.06
C LYS A 171 -50.84 13.58 -29.97
N HIS A 172 -50.75 12.21 -29.82
CA HIS A 172 -49.86 11.58 -28.89
C HIS A 172 -48.37 11.76 -29.27
N GLN A 173 -48.01 11.70 -30.56
CA GLN A 173 -46.66 11.93 -31.05
C GLN A 173 -46.21 13.40 -30.84
N HIS A 174 -47.12 14.37 -31.02
CA HIS A 174 -46.85 15.78 -30.73
C HIS A 174 -46.55 15.99 -29.23
N ALA A 175 -47.40 15.44 -28.35
CA ALA A 175 -47.19 15.55 -26.89
C ALA A 175 -45.84 14.90 -26.46
N LEU A 176 -45.52 13.75 -27.03
CA LEU A 176 -44.29 13.03 -26.73
C LEU A 176 -43.05 13.82 -27.21
N LEU A 177 -43.12 14.41 -28.40
CA LEU A 177 -42.04 15.24 -28.95
C LEU A 177 -41.79 16.50 -28.09
N ALA A 178 -42.85 17.18 -27.66
CA ALA A 178 -42.75 18.29 -26.76
C ALA A 178 -42.08 17.90 -25.43
N GLU A 179 -42.42 16.74 -24.92
CA GLU A 179 -41.83 16.24 -23.70
C GLU A 179 -40.35 15.83 -23.86
N VAL A 180 -39.99 15.18 -25.00
CA VAL A 180 -38.57 14.88 -25.33
C VAL A 180 -37.77 16.19 -25.48
N ALA A 181 -38.35 17.23 -26.07
CA ALA A 181 -37.70 18.53 -26.17
C ALA A 181 -37.55 19.21 -24.80
N ARG A 182 -38.55 19.13 -23.94
CA ARG A 182 -38.50 19.68 -22.56
C ARG A 182 -37.43 19.02 -21.71
N VAL A 183 -37.26 17.73 -21.84
CA VAL A 183 -36.25 16.94 -21.09
C VAL A 183 -34.85 17.08 -21.73
N GLY A 184 -34.76 17.54 -22.98
CA GLY A 184 -33.50 17.70 -23.70
C GLY A 184 -32.92 16.38 -24.25
N GLY A 185 -33.74 15.31 -24.28
CA GLY A 185 -33.34 13.98 -24.69
C GLY A 185 -32.91 13.08 -23.54
N GLY A 186 -32.53 11.84 -23.84
CA GLY A 186 -32.12 10.86 -22.83
C GLY A 186 -31.79 9.49 -23.38
N TRP A 187 -31.37 8.59 -22.51
CA TRP A 187 -31.14 7.19 -22.90
C TRP A 187 -32.45 6.49 -23.27
N LEU A 188 -32.49 5.79 -24.38
CA LEU A 188 -33.74 5.24 -24.96
C LEU A 188 -34.60 4.48 -23.94
N GLN A 189 -34.07 3.54 -23.19
CA GLN A 189 -34.81 2.74 -22.22
C GLN A 189 -35.25 3.53 -20.99
N PRO A 190 -34.41 4.30 -20.28
CA PRO A 190 -34.83 5.19 -19.21
C PRO A 190 -35.89 6.22 -19.66
N LEU A 191 -35.66 6.85 -20.80
CA LEU A 191 -36.59 7.86 -21.36
C LEU A 191 -37.97 7.24 -21.67
N CYS A 192 -38.01 6.02 -22.22
CA CYS A 192 -39.26 5.29 -22.43
C CYS A 192 -40.04 5.07 -21.13
N ARG A 193 -39.33 4.74 -20.03
CA ARG A 193 -40.00 4.55 -18.71
C ARG A 193 -40.53 5.87 -18.15
N GLU A 194 -39.72 6.93 -18.23
CA GLU A 194 -40.07 8.26 -17.75
C GLU A 194 -41.27 8.82 -18.49
N LEU A 195 -41.27 8.73 -19.83
CA LEU A 195 -42.33 9.23 -20.70
C LEU A 195 -43.49 8.24 -20.89
N LYS A 196 -43.46 7.10 -20.21
CA LYS A 196 -44.47 6.00 -20.30
C LYS A 196 -44.78 5.63 -21.76
N THR A 197 -43.73 5.48 -22.56
CA THR A 197 -43.79 5.18 -24.00
C THR A 197 -42.98 3.93 -24.36
N THR A 198 -43.06 3.49 -25.61
CA THR A 198 -42.28 2.33 -26.06
C THR A 198 -41.08 2.73 -26.95
N PRO A 199 -40.04 1.89 -27.02
CA PRO A 199 -38.94 2.12 -27.95
C PRO A 199 -39.38 2.20 -29.42
N ALA A 200 -40.45 1.48 -29.79
CA ALA A 200 -41.01 1.50 -31.16
C ALA A 200 -41.55 2.88 -31.50
N THR A 201 -42.26 3.54 -30.58
CA THR A 201 -42.82 4.88 -30.78
C THR A 201 -41.71 5.93 -31.02
N LEU A 202 -40.63 5.87 -30.21
CA LEU A 202 -39.49 6.78 -30.40
C LEU A 202 -38.73 6.48 -31.71
N LYS A 203 -38.56 5.22 -32.09
CA LYS A 203 -37.97 4.84 -33.40
C LYS A 203 -38.83 5.32 -34.56
N ALA A 204 -40.17 5.26 -34.47
CA ALA A 204 -41.07 5.81 -35.49
C ALA A 204 -40.95 7.35 -35.61
N LEU A 205 -40.76 8.07 -34.48
CA LEU A 205 -40.42 9.49 -34.50
C LEU A 205 -39.06 9.78 -35.10
N ALA A 206 -38.10 8.88 -34.91
CA ALA A 206 -36.78 9.02 -35.51
C ALA A 206 -36.81 8.80 -37.03
N GLN A 207 -37.59 7.81 -37.52
CA GLN A 207 -37.85 7.61 -38.96
C GLN A 207 -38.49 8.82 -39.62
N LYS A 208 -39.29 9.56 -38.90
CA LYS A 208 -39.93 10.83 -39.34
C LYS A 208 -39.01 12.05 -39.17
N GLY A 209 -37.74 11.87 -38.76
CA GLY A 209 -36.79 12.97 -38.57
C GLY A 209 -37.05 13.88 -37.36
N CYS A 210 -38.06 13.58 -36.51
CA CYS A 210 -38.43 14.40 -35.38
C CYS A 210 -37.48 14.27 -34.17
N VAL A 211 -36.81 13.15 -34.03
CA VAL A 211 -35.78 12.87 -33.02
C VAL A 211 -34.63 12.13 -33.69
N SER A 212 -33.43 12.27 -33.16
CA SER A 212 -32.29 11.45 -33.58
C SER A 212 -32.05 10.34 -32.56
N ILE A 213 -31.87 9.12 -33.00
CA ILE A 213 -31.47 8.00 -32.15
C ILE A 213 -30.11 7.50 -32.60
N ALA A 214 -29.09 7.74 -31.80
CA ALA A 214 -27.73 7.36 -32.12
C ALA A 214 -27.10 6.58 -30.95
N PRO A 215 -26.20 5.63 -31.22
CA PRO A 215 -25.40 5.04 -30.17
C PRO A 215 -24.50 6.11 -29.54
N ARG A 216 -24.50 6.18 -28.22
CA ARG A 216 -23.57 7.02 -27.44
C ARG A 216 -22.95 6.19 -26.33
N VAL A 217 -21.74 6.54 -25.96
CA VAL A 217 -21.05 5.91 -24.84
C VAL A 217 -21.78 6.26 -23.54
N ALA A 218 -22.34 5.24 -22.89
CA ALA A 218 -23.00 5.38 -21.60
C ALA A 218 -22.00 5.07 -20.49
N ARG A 219 -21.70 6.06 -19.66
CA ARG A 219 -20.84 5.90 -18.50
C ARG A 219 -21.48 4.96 -17.46
N ARG A 220 -20.70 4.00 -16.97
CA ARG A 220 -21.01 3.23 -15.74
C ARG A 220 -20.50 4.05 -14.58
N ASP A 221 -21.39 4.75 -13.90
CA ASP A 221 -21.02 5.63 -12.79
C ASP A 221 -21.01 4.84 -11.47
N PRO A 222 -19.86 4.68 -10.80
CA PRO A 222 -19.76 3.99 -9.51
C PRO A 222 -20.61 4.66 -8.40
N LEU A 223 -20.97 5.93 -8.59
CA LEU A 223 -21.77 6.71 -7.65
C LEU A 223 -23.25 6.81 -8.08
N ALA A 224 -23.64 6.15 -9.17
CA ALA A 224 -25.03 6.17 -9.65
C ALA A 224 -26.01 5.74 -8.54
N GLY A 225 -27.09 6.51 -8.37
CA GLY A 225 -28.11 6.26 -7.34
C GLY A 225 -27.73 6.66 -5.91
N ARG A 226 -26.52 7.21 -5.69
CA ARG A 226 -26.11 7.73 -4.39
C ARG A 226 -26.20 9.26 -4.38
N ALA A 227 -26.97 9.82 -3.45
CA ALA A 227 -27.04 11.27 -3.29
C ALA A 227 -25.67 11.83 -2.85
N VAL A 228 -25.08 12.66 -3.68
CA VAL A 228 -23.84 13.38 -3.38
C VAL A 228 -24.21 14.87 -3.19
N MET A 229 -24.20 15.35 -1.95
CA MET A 229 -24.46 16.76 -1.64
C MET A 229 -23.24 17.60 -1.98
N PRO A 230 -23.36 18.68 -2.75
CA PRO A 230 -22.27 19.62 -2.95
C PRO A 230 -21.78 20.20 -1.63
N THR A 231 -20.47 20.37 -1.49
CA THR A 231 -19.85 20.94 -0.29
C THR A 231 -19.00 22.14 -0.63
N THR A 232 -18.97 23.13 0.26
CA THR A 232 -18.13 24.32 0.17
C THR A 232 -16.87 24.17 1.03
N PRO A 233 -15.79 24.92 0.76
CA PRO A 233 -14.62 24.96 1.62
C PRO A 233 -14.98 25.38 3.05
N LEU A 234 -14.47 24.64 4.01
CA LEU A 234 -14.62 25.02 5.42
C LEU A 234 -13.57 26.09 5.79
N PRO A 235 -13.87 27.00 6.70
CA PRO A 235 -12.88 27.94 7.21
C PRO A 235 -11.77 27.16 7.92
N LEU A 236 -10.53 27.54 7.68
CA LEU A 236 -9.36 26.96 8.32
C LEU A 236 -9.00 27.74 9.58
N ASN A 237 -8.59 27.06 10.63
CA ASN A 237 -7.93 27.70 11.75
C ASN A 237 -6.47 28.06 11.39
N ASP A 238 -5.79 28.82 12.26
CA ASP A 238 -4.45 29.35 11.98
C ASP A 238 -3.43 28.23 11.69
N CYS A 239 -3.46 27.13 12.43
CA CYS A 239 -2.58 25.98 12.20
C CYS A 239 -2.85 25.33 10.85
N GLN A 240 -4.12 25.16 10.48
CA GLN A 240 -4.52 24.59 9.20
C GLN A 240 -4.15 25.50 8.02
N ALA A 241 -4.35 26.82 8.19
CA ALA A 241 -3.95 27.82 7.21
C ALA A 241 -2.43 27.85 7.01
N ALA A 242 -1.66 27.77 8.10
CA ALA A 242 -0.20 27.69 8.04
C ALA A 242 0.27 26.40 7.34
N ALA A 243 -0.34 25.24 7.66
CA ALA A 243 -0.03 23.97 7.01
C ALA A 243 -0.37 24.00 5.51
N LEU A 244 -1.54 24.53 5.13
CA LEU A 244 -1.89 24.72 3.72
C LEU A 244 -0.90 25.65 3.01
N LYS A 245 -0.53 26.78 3.63
CA LYS A 245 0.50 27.70 3.10
C LYS A 245 1.82 26.95 2.88
N THR A 246 2.27 26.13 3.83
CA THR A 246 3.47 25.32 3.70
C THR A 246 3.37 24.39 2.49
N ILE A 247 2.25 23.72 2.30
CA ILE A 247 2.00 22.82 1.14
C ILE A 247 2.07 23.60 -0.17
N LEU A 248 1.46 24.80 -0.23
CA LEU A 248 1.37 25.58 -1.45
C LEU A 248 2.65 26.37 -1.78
N SER A 249 3.43 26.76 -0.77
CA SER A 249 4.67 27.55 -0.94
C SER A 249 5.89 26.72 -1.26
N SER A 250 5.82 25.39 -1.12
CA SER A 250 6.94 24.51 -1.51
C SER A 250 7.22 24.69 -3.01
N ASN A 251 8.44 25.15 -3.33
CA ASN A 251 8.83 25.59 -4.68
C ASN A 251 8.61 24.47 -5.73
N HIS A 252 7.97 24.84 -6.82
CA HIS A 252 7.82 23.97 -7.99
C HIS A 252 9.20 23.80 -8.67
N PRO A 253 9.64 22.59 -9.07
CA PRO A 253 10.95 22.35 -9.68
C PRO A 253 11.21 23.14 -10.96
N SER A 254 10.15 23.64 -11.62
CA SER A 254 10.24 24.44 -12.86
C SER A 254 10.87 25.82 -12.68
N SER A 255 11.11 26.27 -11.46
CA SER A 255 11.69 27.60 -11.18
C SER A 255 13.18 27.56 -10.79
N LEU A 256 13.81 26.37 -10.73
CA LEU A 256 15.22 26.23 -10.35
C LEU A 256 16.06 25.83 -11.56
N SER A 257 16.60 26.82 -12.27
CA SER A 257 17.71 26.68 -13.19
C SER A 257 19.01 26.83 -12.40
N GLY A 258 19.79 25.75 -12.24
CA GLY A 258 21.10 25.81 -11.58
C GLY A 258 21.48 24.53 -10.81
N GLU A 259 22.71 24.42 -10.38
CA GLU A 259 23.29 23.29 -9.63
C GLU A 259 22.58 22.98 -8.31
N ASN A 260 21.76 23.88 -7.78
CA ASN A 260 20.92 23.70 -6.59
C ASN A 260 19.68 22.81 -6.79
N ALA A 261 19.40 22.35 -8.01
CA ALA A 261 18.33 21.37 -8.29
C ALA A 261 18.58 19.98 -7.66
N ARG A 262 19.74 19.77 -7.05
CA ARG A 262 20.10 18.49 -6.40
C ARG A 262 19.58 18.35 -4.96
N THR A 263 19.12 19.42 -4.33
CA THR A 263 18.52 19.38 -2.98
C THR A 263 17.01 19.62 -3.08
N ASN A 264 16.24 18.55 -3.28
CA ASN A 264 14.78 18.53 -3.37
C ASN A 264 14.07 18.77 -2.01
N SER A 265 14.48 19.75 -1.22
CA SER A 265 13.98 19.94 0.15
C SER A 265 12.57 20.55 0.26
N GLY A 266 11.93 20.93 -0.83
CA GLY A 266 10.60 21.56 -0.78
C GLY A 266 9.44 20.81 -1.42
N GLN A 267 9.66 19.61 -2.00
CA GLN A 267 8.66 18.89 -2.79
C GLN A 267 7.84 17.87 -1.99
N ASN A 268 8.41 17.33 -0.92
CA ASN A 268 7.75 16.33 -0.07
C ASN A 268 7.42 16.94 1.29
N ILE A 269 6.16 16.89 1.66
CA ILE A 269 5.62 17.45 2.90
C ILE A 269 5.08 16.33 3.77
N LEU A 270 5.52 16.24 5.01
CA LEU A 270 4.90 15.43 6.04
C LEU A 270 3.86 16.27 6.77
N LEU A 271 2.58 15.99 6.55
CA LEU A 271 1.48 16.60 7.29
C LEU A 271 1.18 15.76 8.53
N HIS A 272 1.82 16.10 9.63
CA HIS A 272 1.62 15.48 10.93
C HIS A 272 0.47 16.17 11.68
N GLY A 273 -0.60 15.46 11.93
CA GLY A 273 -1.74 16.03 12.63
C GLY A 273 -2.53 15.00 13.41
N VAL A 274 -2.89 15.33 14.65
CA VAL A 274 -3.66 14.42 15.50
C VAL A 274 -4.97 13.97 14.83
N THR A 275 -5.52 12.86 15.28
CA THR A 275 -6.80 12.37 14.75
C THR A 275 -7.90 13.41 15.00
N GLY A 276 -8.59 13.83 13.94
CA GLY A 276 -9.61 14.89 14.02
C GLY A 276 -9.07 16.32 13.86
N SER A 277 -7.81 16.51 13.47
CA SER A 277 -7.21 17.83 13.20
C SER A 277 -7.65 18.48 11.89
N GLY A 278 -8.44 17.78 11.06
CA GLY A 278 -8.97 18.35 9.81
C GLY A 278 -8.05 18.18 8.59
N LYS A 279 -7.09 17.23 8.61
CA LYS A 279 -6.19 16.93 7.47
C LYS A 279 -6.92 16.86 6.12
N THR A 280 -8.09 16.21 6.09
CA THR A 280 -8.86 16.03 4.85
C THR A 280 -9.29 17.36 4.23
N GLU A 281 -9.65 18.37 5.03
CA GLU A 281 -10.02 19.68 4.49
C GLU A 281 -8.82 20.39 3.85
N ILE A 282 -7.61 20.23 4.45
CA ILE A 282 -6.37 20.76 3.87
C ILE A 282 -6.10 20.08 2.52
N TYR A 283 -6.29 18.76 2.41
CA TYR A 283 -6.17 18.07 1.12
C TYR A 283 -7.15 18.64 0.08
N LEU A 284 -8.43 18.79 0.46
CA LEU A 284 -9.45 19.32 -0.44
C LEU A 284 -9.09 20.73 -0.94
N GLN A 285 -8.61 21.62 -0.07
CA GLN A 285 -8.22 22.97 -0.48
C GLN A 285 -6.93 23.00 -1.31
N ALA A 286 -5.95 22.14 -1.00
CA ALA A 286 -4.74 21.97 -1.81
C ALA A 286 -5.09 21.45 -3.23
N ILE A 287 -5.99 20.47 -3.33
CA ILE A 287 -6.49 19.95 -4.62
C ILE A 287 -7.23 21.05 -5.39
N ALA A 288 -8.08 21.84 -4.73
CA ALA A 288 -8.80 22.95 -5.36
C ALA A 288 -7.82 23.97 -5.98
N HIS A 289 -6.73 24.25 -5.28
CA HIS A 289 -5.67 25.13 -5.77
C HIS A 289 -5.01 24.57 -7.04
N GLU A 290 -4.66 23.27 -7.07
CA GLU A 290 -4.06 22.66 -8.25
C GLU A 290 -5.02 22.63 -9.44
N LEU A 291 -6.31 22.32 -9.19
CA LEU A 291 -7.33 22.33 -10.23
C LEU A 291 -7.56 23.74 -10.83
N ALA A 292 -7.45 24.80 -10.02
CA ALA A 292 -7.52 26.19 -10.49
C ALA A 292 -6.36 26.55 -11.41
N GLN A 293 -5.22 25.88 -11.25
CA GLN A 293 -4.04 26.01 -12.13
C GLN A 293 -4.07 25.05 -13.33
N GLY A 294 -5.18 24.36 -13.55
CA GLY A 294 -5.33 23.38 -14.64
C GLY A 294 -4.56 22.07 -14.41
N ARG A 295 -4.06 21.81 -13.19
CA ARG A 295 -3.35 20.58 -12.83
C ARG A 295 -4.27 19.56 -12.17
N GLY A 296 -3.86 18.27 -12.20
CA GLY A 296 -4.60 17.18 -11.59
C GLY A 296 -4.01 16.74 -10.26
N ALA A 297 -4.76 15.89 -9.53
CA ALA A 297 -4.34 15.36 -8.25
C ALA A 297 -4.67 13.88 -8.10
N ILE A 298 -3.83 13.17 -7.33
CA ILE A 298 -4.05 11.79 -6.88
C ILE A 298 -4.12 11.78 -5.36
N VAL A 299 -5.12 11.09 -4.83
CA VAL A 299 -5.30 10.85 -3.39
C VAL A 299 -5.26 9.36 -3.13
N LEU A 300 -4.23 8.91 -2.46
CA LEU A 300 -4.11 7.54 -1.99
C LEU A 300 -4.73 7.42 -0.61
N VAL A 301 -5.61 6.46 -0.45
CA VAL A 301 -6.30 6.15 0.81
C VAL A 301 -6.15 4.65 1.07
N PRO A 302 -5.90 4.20 2.31
CA PRO A 302 -5.92 2.77 2.62
C PRO A 302 -7.23 2.13 2.17
N GLU A 303 -7.20 0.93 1.59
CA GLU A 303 -8.39 0.30 0.98
C GLU A 303 -9.57 0.21 1.94
N ILE A 304 -9.30 -0.12 3.21
CA ILE A 304 -10.31 -0.19 4.27
C ILE A 304 -10.84 1.18 4.73
N ALA A 305 -10.11 2.27 4.46
CA ALA A 305 -10.54 3.64 4.73
C ALA A 305 -11.25 4.29 3.53
N LEU A 306 -11.25 3.63 2.37
CA LEU A 306 -11.96 4.08 1.16
C LEU A 306 -13.47 3.78 1.27
N THR A 307 -14.08 4.34 2.29
CA THR A 307 -15.51 4.21 2.54
C THR A 307 -16.34 5.08 1.60
N PRO A 308 -17.62 4.78 1.38
CA PRO A 308 -18.51 5.65 0.64
C PRO A 308 -18.56 7.09 1.17
N GLN A 309 -18.32 7.27 2.48
CA GLN A 309 -18.26 8.60 3.09
C GLN A 309 -17.02 9.38 2.63
N THR A 310 -15.86 8.73 2.58
CA THR A 310 -14.62 9.34 2.08
C THR A 310 -14.80 9.77 0.62
N VAL A 311 -15.31 8.88 -0.22
CA VAL A 311 -15.57 9.16 -1.64
C VAL A 311 -16.54 10.34 -1.80
N ARG A 312 -17.65 10.39 -1.03
CA ARG A 312 -18.64 11.49 -1.08
C ARG A 312 -18.05 12.85 -0.73
N ARG A 313 -17.07 12.91 0.18
CA ARG A 313 -16.39 14.17 0.52
C ARG A 313 -15.67 14.77 -0.70
N PHE A 314 -14.94 13.94 -1.45
CA PHE A 314 -14.26 14.40 -2.67
C PHE A 314 -15.26 14.69 -3.80
N ALA A 315 -16.22 13.78 -4.02
CA ALA A 315 -17.25 13.96 -5.05
C ALA A 315 -18.15 15.19 -4.77
N GLY A 316 -18.48 15.46 -3.52
CA GLY A 316 -19.24 16.64 -3.12
C GLY A 316 -18.49 17.95 -3.37
N ARG A 317 -17.15 17.94 -3.23
CA ARG A 317 -16.32 19.12 -3.48
C ARG A 317 -16.03 19.36 -4.96
N PHE A 318 -15.78 18.30 -5.74
CA PHE A 318 -15.26 18.41 -7.11
C PHE A 318 -16.18 17.85 -8.19
N GLY A 319 -17.31 17.25 -7.82
CA GLY A 319 -18.32 16.74 -8.75
C GLY A 319 -17.78 15.68 -9.70
N THR A 320 -18.13 15.83 -10.98
CA THR A 320 -17.75 14.90 -12.06
C THR A 320 -16.25 14.87 -12.37
N ARG A 321 -15.45 15.80 -11.83
CA ARG A 321 -13.99 15.79 -11.99
C ARG A 321 -13.28 14.71 -11.16
N VAL A 322 -14.01 14.01 -10.29
CA VAL A 322 -13.48 12.91 -9.47
C VAL A 322 -13.64 11.58 -10.19
N ALA A 323 -12.59 10.78 -10.20
CA ALA A 323 -12.62 9.36 -10.53
C ALA A 323 -12.27 8.55 -9.29
N VAL A 324 -12.95 7.43 -9.09
CA VAL A 324 -12.73 6.54 -7.96
C VAL A 324 -12.23 5.21 -8.48
N LEU A 325 -11.10 4.73 -7.92
CA LEU A 325 -10.54 3.43 -8.25
C LEU A 325 -10.52 2.57 -6.99
N HIS A 326 -11.13 1.39 -7.01
CA HIS A 326 -11.05 0.41 -5.91
C HIS A 326 -11.38 -1.02 -6.40
N SER A 327 -11.09 -2.02 -5.57
CA SER A 327 -11.24 -3.44 -5.90
C SER A 327 -12.68 -3.85 -6.15
N ALA A 328 -13.66 -3.26 -5.47
CA ALA A 328 -15.08 -3.58 -5.60
C ALA A 328 -15.75 -3.02 -6.86
N LEU A 329 -15.06 -2.23 -7.69
CA LEU A 329 -15.59 -1.81 -8.99
C LEU A 329 -15.72 -3.01 -9.94
N SER A 330 -16.83 -3.07 -10.67
CA SER A 330 -16.95 -3.97 -11.81
C SER A 330 -15.90 -3.66 -12.88
N ASP A 331 -15.58 -4.66 -13.71
CA ASP A 331 -14.63 -4.48 -14.81
C ASP A 331 -15.02 -3.29 -15.72
N GLY A 332 -16.31 -3.14 -15.99
CA GLY A 332 -16.80 -2.05 -16.82
C GLY A 332 -16.63 -0.66 -16.18
N GLU A 333 -16.94 -0.51 -14.89
CA GLU A 333 -16.74 0.75 -14.15
C GLU A 333 -15.26 1.11 -14.08
N ARG A 334 -14.38 0.13 -13.81
CA ARG A 334 -12.94 0.31 -13.75
C ARG A 334 -12.37 0.75 -15.10
N TYR A 335 -12.88 0.18 -16.21
CA TYR A 335 -12.53 0.57 -17.55
C TYR A 335 -12.94 2.02 -17.82
N ASP A 336 -14.20 2.39 -17.55
CA ASP A 336 -14.74 3.72 -17.80
C ASP A 336 -14.02 4.80 -16.96
N GLU A 337 -13.76 4.54 -15.67
CA GLU A 337 -13.04 5.48 -14.79
C GLU A 337 -11.58 5.66 -15.25
N TRP A 338 -10.88 4.60 -15.64
CA TRP A 338 -9.52 4.70 -16.15
C TRP A 338 -9.44 5.55 -17.44
N HIS A 339 -10.37 5.36 -18.36
CA HIS A 339 -10.44 6.16 -19.59
C HIS A 339 -10.79 7.62 -19.31
N ARG A 340 -11.65 7.90 -18.34
CA ARG A 340 -11.96 9.28 -17.93
C ARG A 340 -10.72 10.00 -17.38
N ILE A 341 -9.90 9.30 -16.63
CA ILE A 341 -8.64 9.85 -16.13
C ILE A 341 -7.68 10.13 -17.30
N ARG A 342 -7.49 9.16 -18.16
CA ARG A 342 -6.58 9.26 -19.32
C ARG A 342 -6.97 10.38 -20.28
N THR A 343 -8.25 10.58 -20.54
CA THR A 343 -8.76 11.64 -21.39
C THR A 343 -8.73 13.03 -20.73
N GLY A 344 -8.55 13.10 -19.40
CA GLY A 344 -8.59 14.34 -18.62
C GLY A 344 -10.01 14.80 -18.23
N ALA A 345 -11.04 13.98 -18.50
CA ALA A 345 -12.41 14.22 -18.03
C ALA A 345 -12.52 14.13 -16.51
N ALA A 346 -11.68 13.31 -15.87
CA ALA A 346 -11.47 13.30 -14.44
C ALA A 346 -10.03 13.73 -14.14
N ARG A 347 -9.87 14.70 -13.26
CA ARG A 347 -8.58 15.28 -12.88
C ARG A 347 -8.19 14.99 -11.43
N VAL A 348 -9.13 14.53 -10.62
CA VAL A 348 -8.89 14.09 -9.23
C VAL A 348 -9.15 12.60 -9.16
N VAL A 349 -8.15 11.85 -8.76
CA VAL A 349 -8.25 10.40 -8.61
C VAL A 349 -8.18 10.05 -7.13
N VAL A 350 -9.17 9.32 -6.63
CA VAL A 350 -9.18 8.80 -5.25
C VAL A 350 -9.17 7.27 -5.31
N GLY A 351 -8.23 6.65 -4.63
CA GLY A 351 -8.15 5.20 -4.64
C GLY A 351 -7.08 4.62 -3.72
N PRO A 352 -6.99 3.29 -3.65
CA PRO A 352 -6.00 2.60 -2.84
C PRO A 352 -4.63 2.62 -3.51
N ARG A 353 -3.73 1.81 -3.01
CA ARG A 353 -2.34 1.65 -3.49
C ARG A 353 -2.17 1.75 -5.00
N SER A 354 -2.98 1.05 -5.79
CA SER A 354 -2.87 1.00 -7.26
C SER A 354 -3.19 2.32 -7.96
N ALA A 355 -3.91 3.24 -7.31
CA ALA A 355 -4.23 4.54 -7.88
C ALA A 355 -2.99 5.43 -8.09
N VAL A 356 -1.85 5.07 -7.49
CA VAL A 356 -0.57 5.74 -7.74
C VAL A 356 -0.12 5.69 -9.21
N PHE A 357 -0.65 4.77 -10.00
CA PHE A 357 -0.36 4.65 -11.45
C PHE A 357 -1.39 5.32 -12.36
N ALA A 358 -2.44 5.95 -11.81
CA ALA A 358 -3.48 6.57 -12.60
C ALA A 358 -2.89 7.58 -13.61
N PRO A 359 -3.29 7.52 -14.92
CA PRO A 359 -2.71 8.37 -15.98
C PRO A 359 -3.29 9.80 -15.94
N VAL A 360 -3.12 10.47 -14.81
CA VAL A 360 -3.57 11.86 -14.61
C VAL A 360 -2.72 12.79 -15.47
N ARG A 361 -3.37 13.66 -16.22
CA ARG A 361 -2.70 14.69 -17.01
C ARG A 361 -2.27 15.85 -16.11
N ASP A 362 -1.08 16.40 -16.39
CA ASP A 362 -0.54 17.56 -15.69
C ASP A 362 -0.65 17.41 -14.16
N LEU A 363 -0.07 16.35 -13.64
CA LEU A 363 -0.13 16.02 -12.22
C LEU A 363 0.58 17.09 -11.37
N GLY A 364 -0.16 17.74 -10.46
CA GLY A 364 0.36 18.79 -9.58
C GLY A 364 0.51 18.35 -8.13
N LEU A 365 -0.32 17.40 -7.68
CA LEU A 365 -0.35 16.97 -6.28
C LEU A 365 -0.60 15.46 -6.14
N ILE A 366 0.15 14.83 -5.24
CA ILE A 366 -0.12 13.48 -4.75
C ILE A 366 -0.30 13.57 -3.24
N VAL A 367 -1.43 13.13 -2.75
CA VAL A 367 -1.72 12.98 -1.32
C VAL A 367 -1.66 11.50 -0.97
N VAL A 368 -0.96 11.15 0.10
CA VAL A 368 -0.97 9.81 0.69
C VAL A 368 -1.51 9.94 2.10
N ASP A 369 -2.78 9.61 2.29
CA ASP A 369 -3.41 9.67 3.60
C ASP A 369 -3.07 8.42 4.41
N GLU A 370 -2.89 8.56 5.74
CA GLU A 370 -2.39 7.51 6.63
C GLU A 370 -1.14 6.82 6.06
N GLU A 371 -0.09 7.60 5.72
CA GLU A 371 1.09 7.17 4.97
C GLU A 371 1.85 5.98 5.60
N HIS A 372 1.69 5.81 6.91
CA HIS A 372 2.27 4.71 7.70
C HIS A 372 1.56 3.37 7.48
N ASP A 373 0.41 3.36 6.78
CA ASP A 373 -0.40 2.14 6.64
C ASP A 373 0.31 1.06 5.83
N GLY A 374 0.44 -0.14 6.42
CA GLY A 374 1.09 -1.28 5.76
C GLY A 374 0.39 -1.77 4.48
N SER A 375 -0.89 -1.41 4.23
CA SER A 375 -1.61 -1.78 3.01
C SER A 375 -1.06 -1.11 1.75
N TYR A 376 -0.22 -0.08 1.90
CA TYR A 376 0.50 0.53 0.78
C TYR A 376 1.64 -0.32 0.24
N LYS A 377 2.11 -1.33 0.97
CA LYS A 377 3.04 -2.34 0.46
C LYS A 377 2.30 -3.41 -0.32
N GLN A 378 2.80 -3.78 -1.50
CA GLN A 378 2.25 -4.87 -2.29
C GLN A 378 2.87 -6.20 -1.90
N ASP A 379 2.04 -7.22 -1.64
CA ASP A 379 2.49 -8.54 -1.23
C ASP A 379 2.96 -9.41 -2.41
N GLU A 380 2.46 -9.11 -3.62
CA GLU A 380 2.83 -9.78 -4.85
C GLU A 380 3.85 -8.95 -5.67
N SER A 381 4.53 -9.61 -6.61
CA SER A 381 5.48 -8.96 -7.51
C SER A 381 4.77 -8.02 -8.51
N PRO A 382 5.32 -6.82 -8.70
CA PRO A 382 6.42 -6.14 -8.01
C PRO A 382 6.01 -5.71 -6.60
N ARG A 383 6.86 -5.99 -5.61
CA ARG A 383 6.59 -5.68 -4.20
C ARG A 383 6.94 -4.24 -3.85
N TYR A 384 6.30 -3.30 -4.52
CA TYR A 384 6.50 -1.86 -4.29
C TYR A 384 5.73 -1.36 -3.06
N HIS A 385 6.17 -0.22 -2.52
CA HIS A 385 5.44 0.56 -1.52
C HIS A 385 4.86 1.82 -2.18
N ALA A 386 3.53 2.01 -2.15
CA ALA A 386 2.89 3.11 -2.87
C ALA A 386 3.29 4.50 -2.37
N ARG A 387 3.63 4.66 -1.07
CA ARG A 387 4.20 5.89 -0.52
C ARG A 387 5.50 6.26 -1.25
N ASP A 388 6.42 5.31 -1.37
CA ASP A 388 7.74 5.54 -1.96
C ASP A 388 7.62 5.74 -3.49
N VAL A 389 6.68 5.02 -4.12
CA VAL A 389 6.32 5.24 -5.53
C VAL A 389 5.71 6.63 -5.72
N ALA A 390 4.86 7.12 -4.81
CA ALA A 390 4.30 8.47 -4.86
C ALA A 390 5.39 9.54 -4.77
N VAL A 391 6.34 9.39 -3.85
CA VAL A 391 7.50 10.30 -3.72
C VAL A 391 8.34 10.30 -4.99
N MET A 392 8.64 9.12 -5.54
CA MET A 392 9.40 9.03 -6.79
C MET A 392 8.63 9.60 -7.98
N ARG A 393 7.31 9.36 -8.05
CA ARG A 393 6.44 9.92 -9.07
C ARG A 393 6.40 11.44 -9.00
N GLY A 394 6.23 11.99 -7.80
CA GLY A 394 6.31 13.43 -7.56
C GLY A 394 7.61 14.03 -8.08
N ARG A 395 8.74 13.36 -7.81
CA ARG A 395 10.06 13.79 -8.32
C ARG A 395 10.16 13.72 -9.84
N ILE A 396 9.60 12.70 -10.48
CA ILE A 396 9.67 12.52 -11.94
C ILE A 396 8.76 13.52 -12.66
N GLU A 397 7.54 13.76 -12.15
CA GLU A 397 6.52 14.62 -12.77
C GLU A 397 6.54 16.05 -12.26
N GLY A 398 7.38 16.39 -11.28
CA GLY A 398 7.41 17.73 -10.68
C GLY A 398 6.20 18.03 -9.79
N ALA A 399 5.47 17.00 -9.35
CA ALA A 399 4.29 17.17 -8.49
C ALA A 399 4.68 17.22 -7.01
N ARG A 400 3.93 18.00 -6.22
CA ARG A 400 4.04 18.01 -4.75
C ARG A 400 3.53 16.70 -4.18
N VAL A 401 4.16 16.24 -3.09
CA VAL A 401 3.72 15.04 -2.37
C VAL A 401 3.43 15.39 -0.93
N VAL A 402 2.19 15.13 -0.49
CA VAL A 402 1.76 15.32 0.89
C VAL A 402 1.53 13.95 1.52
N LEU A 403 2.35 13.62 2.51
CA LEU A 403 2.25 12.42 3.32
C LEU A 403 1.52 12.78 4.61
N GLY A 404 0.28 12.35 4.75
CA GLY A 404 -0.55 12.70 5.91
C GLY A 404 -0.65 11.56 6.92
N SER A 405 -0.40 11.85 8.19
CA SER A 405 -0.56 10.89 9.28
C SER A 405 -0.73 11.56 10.64
N ALA A 406 -1.39 10.87 11.56
CA ALA A 406 -1.35 11.21 12.99
C ALA A 406 -0.14 10.56 13.67
N THR A 407 0.32 9.44 13.15
CA THR A 407 1.43 8.63 13.64
C THR A 407 2.30 8.26 12.45
N PRO A 408 3.13 9.19 11.94
CA PRO A 408 3.98 8.95 10.78
C PRO A 408 4.82 7.68 10.90
N SER A 409 5.30 7.15 9.78
CA SER A 409 6.32 6.11 9.80
C SER A 409 7.67 6.72 10.23
N LEU A 410 8.51 5.94 10.89
CA LEU A 410 9.83 6.38 11.31
C LEU A 410 10.72 6.76 10.12
N GLU A 411 10.51 6.12 8.96
CA GLU A 411 11.17 6.50 7.70
C GLU A 411 10.83 7.95 7.28
N SER A 412 9.55 8.30 7.34
CA SER A 412 9.07 9.66 7.02
C SER A 412 9.54 10.67 8.05
N TRP A 413 9.51 10.31 9.35
CA TRP A 413 9.98 11.17 10.44
C TRP A 413 11.47 11.45 10.35
N LEU A 414 12.30 10.42 10.12
CA LEU A 414 13.73 10.59 9.92
C LEU A 414 14.06 11.45 8.67
N ASN A 415 13.24 11.35 7.61
CA ASN A 415 13.40 12.20 6.44
C ASN A 415 13.09 13.67 6.75
N VAL A 416 12.20 13.98 7.69
CA VAL A 416 12.01 15.36 8.21
C VAL A 416 13.25 15.80 8.98
N GLN A 417 13.76 15.00 9.91
CA GLN A 417 14.96 15.33 10.68
C GLN A 417 16.20 15.56 9.79
N ARG A 418 16.30 14.84 8.67
CA ARG A 418 17.36 15.00 7.67
C ARG A 418 17.14 16.16 6.69
N GLY A 419 16.05 16.92 6.83
CA GLY A 419 15.71 18.02 5.93
C GLY A 419 15.27 17.59 4.52
N LYS A 420 14.99 16.29 4.30
CA LYS A 420 14.48 15.78 3.01
C LYS A 420 13.00 16.03 2.82
N TYR A 421 12.24 16.12 3.92
CA TYR A 421 10.82 16.44 3.94
C TYR A 421 10.60 17.69 4.79
N VAL A 422 9.59 18.47 4.41
CA VAL A 422 9.13 19.63 5.19
C VAL A 422 8.02 19.17 6.13
N LEU A 423 8.10 19.52 7.41
CA LEU A 423 7.08 19.22 8.39
C LEU A 423 5.99 20.30 8.40
N ALA A 424 4.74 19.90 8.24
CA ALA A 424 3.57 20.72 8.51
C ALA A 424 2.79 20.09 9.68
N SER A 425 2.61 20.81 10.77
CA SER A 425 2.04 20.27 12.02
C SER A 425 0.65 20.79 12.32
N LEU A 426 -0.24 19.89 12.79
CA LEU A 426 -1.59 20.18 13.27
C LEU A 426 -1.76 19.59 14.68
N PRO A 427 -1.28 20.28 15.72
CA PRO A 427 -1.18 19.71 17.06
C PRO A 427 -2.53 19.54 17.78
N ALA A 428 -3.57 20.26 17.37
CA ALA A 428 -4.87 20.28 18.03
C ALA A 428 -5.98 19.65 17.17
N ARG A 429 -7.04 19.16 17.82
CA ARG A 429 -8.30 18.77 17.18
C ARG A 429 -9.07 20.01 16.74
N VAL A 430 -9.89 19.87 15.70
CA VAL A 430 -10.85 20.93 15.30
C VAL A 430 -11.82 21.19 16.46
N ALA A 431 -12.09 22.48 16.73
CA ALA A 431 -12.96 22.98 17.82
C ALA A 431 -12.42 22.69 19.23
N ASP A 432 -11.08 22.66 19.41
CA ASP A 432 -10.38 22.51 20.71
C ASP A 432 -10.88 21.35 21.59
N ARG A 433 -11.39 20.28 20.96
CA ARG A 433 -11.88 19.11 21.69
C ARG A 433 -10.74 18.40 22.40
N SER A 434 -10.94 18.10 23.69
CA SER A 434 -9.98 17.38 24.52
C SER A 434 -9.66 15.98 23.96
N LEU A 435 -8.43 15.52 24.17
CA LEU A 435 -8.07 14.13 23.95
C LEU A 435 -8.76 13.26 25.01
N PRO A 436 -9.03 11.98 24.72
CA PRO A 436 -9.61 11.08 25.70
C PRO A 436 -8.63 10.81 26.84
N THR A 437 -9.14 10.54 28.04
CA THR A 437 -8.35 10.05 29.15
C THR A 437 -7.98 8.59 28.90
N VAL A 438 -6.70 8.25 29.01
CA VAL A 438 -6.21 6.87 28.81
C VAL A 438 -5.86 6.26 30.17
N HIS A 439 -6.41 5.08 30.44
CA HIS A 439 -6.16 4.28 31.64
C HIS A 439 -5.38 3.03 31.24
N LEU A 440 -4.19 2.84 31.82
CA LEU A 440 -3.45 1.58 31.70
C LEU A 440 -3.95 0.61 32.78
N VAL A 441 -4.24 -0.61 32.36
CA VAL A 441 -4.62 -1.71 33.26
C VAL A 441 -3.53 -2.76 33.21
N ASN A 442 -2.82 -2.93 34.31
CA ASN A 442 -1.78 -3.93 34.48
C ASN A 442 -2.42 -5.32 34.64
N LEU A 443 -2.26 -6.18 33.64
CA LEU A 443 -2.81 -7.54 33.64
C LEU A 443 -2.14 -8.44 34.67
N GLU A 444 -0.89 -8.17 35.06
CA GLU A 444 -0.20 -8.93 36.09
C GLU A 444 -0.88 -8.74 37.46
N GLU A 445 -1.22 -7.51 37.82
CA GLU A 445 -1.95 -7.20 39.04
C GLU A 445 -3.35 -7.82 39.07
N GLU A 446 -4.03 -7.83 37.90
CA GLU A 446 -5.33 -8.49 37.75
C GLU A 446 -5.21 -10.02 37.96
N VAL A 447 -4.17 -10.65 37.41
CA VAL A 447 -3.89 -12.09 37.62
C VAL A 447 -3.60 -12.39 39.08
N GLN A 448 -2.78 -11.56 39.77
CA GLN A 448 -2.48 -11.73 41.18
C GLN A 448 -3.74 -11.64 42.05
N THR A 449 -4.67 -10.76 41.70
CA THR A 449 -5.92 -10.54 42.45
C THR A 449 -6.97 -11.63 42.16
N THR A 450 -7.09 -12.09 40.91
CA THR A 450 -8.17 -12.98 40.49
C THR A 450 -7.75 -14.46 40.35
N GLY A 451 -6.45 -14.75 40.38
CA GLY A 451 -5.87 -16.09 40.18
C GLY A 451 -5.93 -16.60 38.78
N HIS A 452 -6.41 -15.81 37.79
CA HIS A 452 -6.48 -16.19 36.39
C HIS A 452 -6.42 -14.97 35.48
N LEU A 453 -5.95 -15.19 34.23
CA LEU A 453 -5.90 -14.12 33.24
C LEU A 453 -7.29 -13.79 32.69
N PRO A 454 -7.87 -12.62 33.00
CA PRO A 454 -9.16 -12.22 32.49
C PRO A 454 -9.07 -11.72 31.04
N VAL A 455 -10.13 -11.93 30.26
CA VAL A 455 -10.27 -11.31 28.92
C VAL A 455 -10.61 -9.83 29.06
N TYR A 456 -11.41 -9.52 30.07
CA TYR A 456 -11.84 -8.17 30.43
C TYR A 456 -11.49 -7.94 31.87
N SER A 457 -10.70 -6.94 32.16
CA SER A 457 -10.43 -6.51 33.54
C SER A 457 -11.71 -6.02 34.23
N LYS A 458 -11.74 -6.06 35.51
CA LYS A 458 -12.87 -5.54 36.31
C LYS A 458 -13.14 -4.08 35.98
N PHE A 459 -12.08 -3.25 35.90
CA PHE A 459 -12.19 -1.83 35.55
C PHE A 459 -12.86 -1.61 34.18
N LEU A 460 -12.50 -2.40 33.17
CA LEU A 460 -13.12 -2.30 31.84
C LEU A 460 -14.60 -2.75 31.86
N LEU A 461 -14.94 -3.82 32.60
CA LEU A 461 -16.34 -4.27 32.72
C LEU A 461 -17.21 -3.23 33.44
N ASP A 462 -16.71 -2.61 34.50
CA ASP A 462 -17.41 -1.53 35.23
C ASP A 462 -17.61 -0.30 34.34
N ALA A 463 -16.61 0.05 33.54
CA ALA A 463 -16.69 1.13 32.54
C ALA A 463 -17.73 0.84 31.45
N ILE A 464 -17.80 -0.40 30.94
CA ILE A 464 -18.81 -0.83 29.95
C ILE A 464 -20.22 -0.75 30.58
N ALA A 465 -20.40 -1.27 31.79
CA ALA A 465 -21.68 -1.24 32.52
C ALA A 465 -22.19 0.21 32.69
N LEU A 466 -21.28 1.14 33.01
CA LEU A 466 -21.61 2.56 33.13
C LEU A 466 -22.11 3.15 31.79
N ARG A 467 -21.46 2.83 30.64
CA ARG A 467 -21.87 3.32 29.31
C ARG A 467 -23.21 2.73 28.86
N LEU A 468 -23.44 1.46 29.11
CA LEU A 468 -24.73 0.83 28.83
C LEU A 468 -25.87 1.53 29.61
N ARG A 469 -25.67 1.84 30.91
CA ARG A 469 -26.66 2.60 31.69
C ARG A 469 -26.91 4.02 31.17
N ARG A 470 -25.89 4.67 30.58
CA ARG A 470 -25.99 6.01 29.97
C ARG A 470 -26.48 6.02 28.53
N GLY A 471 -26.75 4.85 27.94
CA GLY A 471 -27.10 4.74 26.51
C GLY A 471 -25.98 5.20 25.57
N GLU A 472 -24.73 5.08 26.03
CA GLU A 472 -23.52 5.41 25.26
C GLU A 472 -22.95 4.15 24.61
N GLN A 473 -22.14 4.33 23.57
CA GLN A 473 -21.58 3.22 22.79
C GLN A 473 -20.14 2.95 23.18
N THR A 474 -19.76 1.68 23.11
CA THR A 474 -18.42 1.18 23.39
C THR A 474 -17.81 0.51 22.17
N ILE A 475 -16.52 0.75 21.93
CA ILE A 475 -15.71 0.00 20.97
C ILE A 475 -14.72 -0.85 21.76
N LEU A 476 -14.67 -2.16 21.46
CA LEU A 476 -13.70 -3.09 22.03
C LEU A 476 -12.79 -3.59 20.94
N PHE A 477 -11.51 -3.34 21.12
CA PHE A 477 -10.49 -3.67 20.16
C PHE A 477 -9.70 -4.90 20.60
N LEU A 478 -9.62 -5.89 19.69
CA LEU A 478 -8.79 -7.07 19.86
C LEU A 478 -7.80 -7.18 18.70
N ASN A 479 -6.51 -7.16 18.98
CA ASN A 479 -5.52 -7.39 17.96
C ASN A 479 -5.41 -8.89 17.64
N ARG A 480 -5.85 -9.30 16.44
CA ARG A 480 -5.81 -10.71 15.97
C ARG A 480 -4.67 -11.02 14.99
N ARG A 481 -3.90 -10.02 14.54
CA ARG A 481 -2.86 -10.26 13.54
C ARG A 481 -1.59 -10.81 14.18
N GLY A 482 -1.30 -12.10 13.93
CA GLY A 482 -0.04 -12.76 14.19
C GLY A 482 -0.20 -14.25 14.00
N TYR A 483 0.32 -14.81 12.89
CA TYR A 483 0.55 -16.27 12.77
C TYR A 483 1.74 -16.69 13.64
N SER A 484 2.44 -15.76 14.25
CA SER A 484 3.59 -15.99 15.09
C SER A 484 3.12 -16.40 16.48
N ARG A 485 3.42 -17.62 16.87
CA ARG A 485 3.19 -18.14 18.20
C ARG A 485 4.36 -17.70 19.08
N VAL A 486 4.11 -16.73 19.95
CA VAL A 486 5.09 -16.29 20.94
C VAL A 486 4.85 -17.05 22.23
N LEU A 487 5.91 -17.47 22.88
CA LEU A 487 5.83 -18.11 24.19
C LEU A 487 5.72 -17.03 25.26
N GLN A 488 4.57 -16.96 25.94
CA GLN A 488 4.29 -16.01 27.01
C GLN A 488 3.88 -16.74 28.29
N CYS A 489 4.43 -16.36 29.42
CA CYS A 489 3.98 -16.84 30.72
C CYS A 489 2.59 -16.25 31.05
N LYS A 490 1.63 -17.09 31.45
CA LYS A 490 0.29 -16.63 31.78
C LYS A 490 0.22 -15.95 33.14
N ASN A 491 1.21 -16.19 34.01
CA ASN A 491 1.23 -15.63 35.37
C ASN A 491 1.82 -14.21 35.42
N CYS A 492 3.03 -14.01 34.87
CA CYS A 492 3.74 -12.73 34.96
C CYS A 492 3.89 -12.01 33.61
N GLY A 493 3.42 -12.61 32.51
CA GLY A 493 3.56 -12.02 31.19
C GLY A 493 4.94 -12.14 30.54
N TRP A 494 5.93 -12.76 31.20
CA TRP A 494 7.28 -12.96 30.65
C TRP A 494 7.22 -13.59 29.27
N ILE A 495 8.12 -13.11 28.38
CA ILE A 495 8.19 -13.54 26.99
C ILE A 495 9.60 -14.02 26.69
N ALA A 496 9.69 -15.14 25.95
CA ALA A 496 10.95 -15.64 25.44
C ALA A 496 11.50 -14.72 24.36
N ALA A 497 12.61 -14.04 24.61
CA ALA A 497 13.23 -13.07 23.73
C ALA A 497 14.64 -13.49 23.28
N CYS A 498 15.03 -13.02 22.07
CA CYS A 498 16.33 -13.33 21.48
C CYS A 498 17.42 -12.41 22.04
N PRO A 499 18.50 -12.95 22.66
CA PRO A 499 19.56 -12.12 23.24
C PRO A 499 20.47 -11.49 22.18
N ASN A 500 20.43 -11.96 20.93
CA ASN A 500 21.32 -11.49 19.85
C ASN A 500 20.69 -10.36 19.02
N CYS A 501 19.41 -10.03 19.26
CA CYS A 501 18.69 -8.97 18.57
C CYS A 501 18.43 -7.79 19.52
N ILE A 502 17.89 -6.69 19.00
CA ILE A 502 17.67 -5.45 19.77
C ILE A 502 16.95 -5.75 21.09
N GLY A 503 17.34 -5.03 22.14
CA GLY A 503 16.78 -5.10 23.45
C GLY A 503 17.58 -6.05 24.34
N HIS A 504 18.86 -5.75 24.54
CA HIS A 504 19.55 -6.31 25.69
C HIS A 504 18.86 -5.83 26.96
N ASP A 505 18.69 -6.75 27.90
CA ASP A 505 18.13 -6.47 29.23
C ASP A 505 19.17 -5.70 30.06
N ASP A 506 19.43 -4.45 29.64
CA ASP A 506 20.32 -3.50 30.33
C ASP A 506 19.54 -2.55 31.27
N GLY A 507 18.28 -2.86 31.51
CA GLY A 507 17.40 -2.01 32.31
C GLY A 507 16.85 -0.79 31.55
N SER A 508 17.11 -0.64 30.24
CA SER A 508 16.61 0.47 29.41
C SER A 508 15.12 0.36 29.09
N GLY A 509 14.50 -0.80 29.36
CA GLY A 509 13.08 -1.05 29.07
C GLY A 509 12.74 -1.29 27.61
N ASP A 510 13.76 -1.38 26.73
CA ASP A 510 13.53 -1.67 25.32
C ASP A 510 13.15 -3.14 25.12
N PRO A 511 12.03 -3.42 24.41
CA PRO A 511 11.56 -4.80 24.23
C PRO A 511 12.54 -5.58 23.36
N ALA A 512 13.12 -6.64 23.92
CA ALA A 512 13.89 -7.60 23.20
C ALA A 512 13.04 -8.28 22.12
N LEU A 513 13.63 -8.63 20.97
CA LEU A 513 12.89 -9.27 19.87
C LEU A 513 12.41 -10.67 20.29
N PRO A 514 11.07 -10.94 20.34
CA PRO A 514 10.58 -12.25 20.79
C PRO A 514 10.95 -13.37 19.83
N TYR A 515 11.13 -14.57 20.39
CA TYR A 515 11.19 -15.78 19.59
C TYR A 515 9.83 -16.18 19.04
N THR A 516 9.85 -16.82 17.89
CA THR A 516 8.69 -17.57 17.37
C THR A 516 8.74 -19.01 17.84
N TYR A 517 7.66 -19.51 18.44
CA TYR A 517 7.52 -20.91 18.81
C TYR A 517 7.15 -21.76 17.61
N HIS A 518 7.94 -22.80 17.33
CA HIS A 518 7.71 -23.80 16.29
C HIS A 518 7.18 -25.09 16.92
N GLU A 519 5.92 -25.39 16.66
CA GLU A 519 5.21 -26.54 17.25
C GLU A 519 5.78 -27.88 16.80
N ALA A 520 6.22 -27.99 15.51
CA ALA A 520 6.75 -29.22 14.94
C ALA A 520 8.05 -29.68 15.64
N ASP A 521 8.91 -28.73 15.99
CA ASP A 521 10.23 -28.98 16.56
C ASP A 521 10.27 -28.70 18.07
N HIS A 522 9.19 -28.29 18.67
CA HIS A 522 9.11 -27.81 20.07
C HIS A 522 10.22 -26.83 20.44
N CYS A 523 10.57 -25.92 19.54
CA CYS A 523 11.67 -24.98 19.74
C CYS A 523 11.23 -23.51 19.56
N LEU A 524 12.05 -22.62 20.06
CA LEU A 524 11.96 -21.17 19.90
C LEU A 524 13.00 -20.74 18.86
N ARG A 525 12.62 -20.00 17.83
CA ARG A 525 13.52 -19.49 16.78
C ARG A 525 13.39 -18.00 16.57
N CYS A 526 14.53 -17.34 16.40
CA CYS A 526 14.57 -15.96 15.95
C CYS A 526 14.65 -15.92 14.41
N HIS A 527 13.67 -15.33 13.75
CA HIS A 527 13.64 -15.23 12.28
C HIS A 527 14.50 -14.08 11.71
N VAL A 528 15.19 -13.35 12.58
CA VAL A 528 16.08 -12.24 12.19
C VAL A 528 17.55 -12.64 12.19
N CYS A 529 18.04 -13.30 13.24
CA CYS A 529 19.43 -13.73 13.34
C CYS A 529 19.63 -15.24 13.16
N GLY A 530 18.56 -16.04 13.29
CA GLY A 530 18.64 -17.51 13.17
C GLY A 530 18.83 -18.23 14.53
N ASP A 531 19.08 -17.53 15.64
CA ASP A 531 19.25 -18.13 16.96
C ASP A 531 18.04 -19.02 17.34
N TRP A 532 18.31 -20.13 18.04
CA TRP A 532 17.27 -21.05 18.47
C TRP A 532 17.51 -21.60 19.87
N ARG A 533 16.42 -21.93 20.58
CA ARG A 533 16.46 -22.47 21.95
C ARG A 533 15.35 -23.48 22.18
N HIS A 534 15.52 -24.34 23.15
CA HIS A 534 14.44 -25.18 23.66
C HIS A 534 13.41 -24.35 24.44
N VAL A 535 12.17 -24.81 24.46
CA VAL A 535 11.12 -24.23 25.31
C VAL A 535 11.49 -24.47 26.78
N PRO A 536 11.52 -23.44 27.63
CA PRO A 536 11.78 -23.60 29.03
C PRO A 536 10.64 -24.36 29.72
N THR A 537 10.96 -25.21 30.67
CA THR A 537 9.99 -26.00 31.46
C THR A 537 9.29 -25.16 32.52
N GLU A 538 9.97 -24.09 32.99
CA GLU A 538 9.49 -23.14 33.96
C GLU A 538 9.81 -21.72 33.51
N CYS A 539 8.95 -20.76 33.88
CA CYS A 539 9.18 -19.36 33.59
C CYS A 539 10.46 -18.85 34.31
N PRO A 540 11.43 -18.29 33.59
CA PRO A 540 12.64 -17.76 34.20
C PRO A 540 12.39 -16.59 35.18
N SER A 541 11.26 -15.89 35.05
CA SER A 541 10.92 -14.74 35.86
C SER A 541 10.15 -15.13 37.13
N CYS A 542 9.08 -15.94 37.04
CA CYS A 542 8.20 -16.25 38.17
C CYS A 542 8.06 -17.73 38.50
N HIS A 543 8.85 -18.61 37.86
CA HIS A 543 8.88 -20.06 38.06
C HIS A 543 7.56 -20.79 37.79
N ALA A 544 6.54 -20.14 37.25
CA ALA A 544 5.29 -20.78 36.84
C ALA A 544 5.52 -21.68 35.61
N ARG A 545 4.72 -22.76 35.49
CA ARG A 545 4.81 -23.74 34.41
C ARG A 545 3.73 -23.56 33.33
N ASP A 546 2.89 -22.52 33.44
CA ASP A 546 1.76 -22.30 32.55
C ASP A 546 2.08 -21.24 31.51
N PHE A 547 2.25 -21.71 30.26
CA PHE A 547 2.56 -20.85 29.11
C PHE A 547 1.39 -20.77 28.15
N ALA A 548 1.27 -19.63 27.49
CA ALA A 548 0.37 -19.39 26.36
C ALA A 548 1.15 -19.31 25.05
N TYR A 549 0.58 -19.92 23.99
CA TYR A 549 1.16 -19.92 22.65
C TYR A 549 0.30 -19.13 21.64
N THR A 550 -0.86 -18.63 22.02
CA THR A 550 -1.81 -17.95 21.13
C THR A 550 -2.62 -16.89 21.87
N GLY A 551 -3.02 -15.85 21.14
CA GLY A 551 -3.91 -14.81 21.64
C GLY A 551 -5.39 -15.26 21.75
N ILE A 552 -6.21 -14.44 22.37
CA ILE A 552 -7.67 -14.64 22.56
C ILE A 552 -8.39 -14.43 21.22
N GLY A 553 -9.27 -15.35 20.82
CA GLY A 553 -10.11 -15.20 19.62
C GLY A 553 -11.31 -14.28 19.84
N THR A 554 -11.73 -13.56 18.81
CA THR A 554 -12.90 -12.64 18.82
C THR A 554 -14.20 -13.34 19.23
N GLN A 555 -14.39 -14.61 18.85
CA GLN A 555 -15.57 -15.41 19.23
C GLN A 555 -15.62 -15.68 20.73
N ARG A 556 -14.47 -16.02 21.34
CA ARG A 556 -14.37 -16.23 22.78
C ARG A 556 -14.61 -14.93 23.53
N ALA A 557 -14.04 -13.82 23.06
CA ALA A 557 -14.27 -12.50 23.65
C ALA A 557 -15.75 -12.11 23.58
N GLU A 558 -16.41 -12.31 22.44
CA GLU A 558 -17.87 -12.08 22.30
C GLU A 558 -18.70 -12.95 23.25
N SER A 559 -18.40 -14.24 23.35
CA SER A 559 -19.13 -15.18 24.21
C SER A 559 -19.07 -14.76 25.67
N ILE A 560 -17.90 -14.31 26.17
CA ILE A 560 -17.75 -13.82 27.54
C ILE A 560 -18.56 -12.53 27.73
N LEU A 561 -18.48 -11.60 26.79
CA LEU A 561 -19.17 -10.31 26.87
C LEU A 561 -20.70 -10.49 26.91
N ARG A 562 -21.25 -11.44 26.12
CA ARG A 562 -22.70 -11.78 26.16
C ARG A 562 -23.14 -12.37 27.48
N ARG A 563 -22.26 -13.09 28.21
CA ARG A 563 -22.55 -13.60 29.55
C ARG A 563 -22.52 -12.48 30.60
N CYS A 564 -21.57 -11.55 30.48
CA CYS A 564 -21.50 -10.41 31.40
C CYS A 564 -22.65 -9.41 31.20
N PHE A 565 -23.07 -9.22 29.93
CA PHE A 565 -24.11 -8.24 29.55
C PHE A 565 -25.17 -8.87 28.65
N PRO A 566 -26.08 -9.71 29.16
CA PRO A 566 -27.06 -10.44 28.33
C PRO A 566 -28.00 -9.54 27.52
N ASN A 567 -28.29 -8.34 28.00
CA ASN A 567 -29.21 -7.41 27.36
C ASN A 567 -28.51 -6.43 26.39
N ALA A 568 -27.18 -6.46 26.30
CA ALA A 568 -26.43 -5.57 25.41
C ALA A 568 -26.49 -6.06 23.95
N ARG A 569 -26.71 -5.13 23.03
CA ARG A 569 -26.69 -5.40 21.58
C ARG A 569 -25.25 -5.33 21.10
N ILE A 570 -24.66 -6.50 20.80
CA ILE A 570 -23.26 -6.62 20.45
C ILE A 570 -23.14 -6.92 18.97
N LEU A 571 -22.36 -6.11 18.23
CA LEU A 571 -21.91 -6.37 16.87
C LEU A 571 -20.46 -6.81 16.88
N ARG A 572 -20.14 -7.85 16.09
CA ARG A 572 -18.79 -8.32 15.86
C ARG A 572 -18.36 -8.02 14.42
N MET A 573 -17.16 -7.46 14.28
CA MET A 573 -16.56 -7.13 12.99
C MET A 573 -15.17 -7.74 12.86
N ASP A 574 -15.09 -8.88 12.20
CA ASP A 574 -13.84 -9.55 11.84
C ASP A 574 -13.93 -10.15 10.44
N ALA A 575 -12.81 -10.67 9.90
CA ALA A 575 -12.76 -11.22 8.56
C ALA A 575 -13.75 -12.39 8.34
N ASP A 576 -14.05 -13.16 9.40
CA ASP A 576 -14.92 -14.32 9.32
C ASP A 576 -16.41 -13.93 9.36
N SER A 577 -16.75 -12.84 10.07
CA SER A 577 -18.13 -12.35 10.20
C SER A 577 -18.64 -11.65 8.94
N THR A 578 -17.73 -11.01 8.19
CA THR A 578 -18.06 -10.20 7.02
C THR A 578 -18.25 -11.00 5.73
N SER A 579 -17.81 -12.26 5.70
CA SER A 579 -17.95 -13.14 4.53
C SER A 579 -19.36 -13.78 4.41
N ARG A 580 -20.21 -13.73 5.44
CA ARG A 580 -21.41 -14.58 5.50
C ARG A 580 -22.77 -13.91 5.69
N LYS A 581 -22.92 -12.71 6.24
CA LYS A 581 -24.24 -12.15 6.58
C LYS A 581 -24.44 -10.65 6.42
N MET A 582 -23.42 -9.81 6.60
CA MET A 582 -23.53 -8.36 6.45
C MET A 582 -22.23 -7.81 5.88
N SER A 583 -22.33 -6.81 4.99
CA SER A 583 -21.15 -6.12 4.51
C SER A 583 -20.52 -5.27 5.65
N HIS A 584 -19.26 -4.91 5.51
CA HIS A 584 -18.62 -3.96 6.45
C HIS A 584 -19.44 -2.69 6.62
N ASP A 585 -19.95 -2.16 5.53
CA ASP A 585 -20.74 -0.93 5.51
C ASP A 585 -22.06 -1.08 6.27
N ASP A 586 -22.70 -2.26 6.22
CA ASP A 586 -23.96 -2.52 6.94
C ASP A 586 -23.74 -2.55 8.45
N ILE A 587 -22.68 -3.24 8.92
CA ILE A 587 -22.31 -3.30 10.35
C ILE A 587 -22.03 -1.89 10.88
N LEU A 588 -21.24 -1.11 10.16
CA LEU A 588 -20.88 0.24 10.56
C LEU A 588 -22.07 1.20 10.52
N SER A 589 -22.96 1.04 9.55
CA SER A 589 -24.18 1.82 9.43
C SER A 589 -25.15 1.51 10.57
N ALA A 590 -25.33 0.22 10.92
CA ALA A 590 -26.13 -0.22 12.04
C ALA A 590 -25.60 0.32 13.39
N PHE A 591 -24.26 0.27 13.60
CA PHE A 591 -23.64 0.82 14.79
C PHE A 591 -23.81 2.34 14.86
N ARG A 592 -23.61 3.07 13.75
CA ARG A 592 -23.84 4.52 13.68
C ARG A 592 -25.31 4.89 13.96
N ALA A 593 -26.25 4.09 13.49
CA ALA A 593 -27.68 4.25 13.73
C ALA A 593 -28.11 3.88 15.16
N ARG A 594 -27.16 3.57 16.06
CA ARG A 594 -27.39 3.13 17.45
C ARG A 594 -28.23 1.85 17.57
N GLN A 595 -28.16 0.98 16.56
CA GLN A 595 -28.80 -0.34 16.62
C GLN A 595 -28.01 -1.35 17.45
N ALA A 596 -26.78 -0.99 17.86
CA ALA A 596 -25.94 -1.75 18.77
C ALA A 596 -25.24 -0.84 19.79
N ASP A 597 -24.95 -1.41 20.94
CA ASP A 597 -24.35 -0.74 22.09
C ASP A 597 -22.84 -0.96 22.12
N ILE A 598 -22.38 -2.14 21.71
CA ILE A 598 -20.98 -2.55 21.74
C ILE A 598 -20.57 -3.04 20.35
N LEU A 599 -19.46 -2.51 19.84
CA LEU A 599 -18.78 -2.99 18.64
C LEU A 599 -17.45 -3.66 19.05
N LEU A 600 -17.39 -4.98 18.89
CA LEU A 600 -16.18 -5.77 19.10
C LEU A 600 -15.53 -6.08 17.76
N GLY A 601 -14.24 -5.79 17.61
CA GLY A 601 -13.57 -6.12 16.36
C GLY A 601 -12.07 -5.97 16.38
N THR A 602 -11.46 -6.16 15.19
CA THR A 602 -10.02 -6.11 14.99
C THR A 602 -9.59 -4.77 14.34
N GLN A 603 -8.42 -4.69 13.75
CA GLN A 603 -7.86 -3.45 13.18
C GLN A 603 -8.80 -2.69 12.20
N MET A 604 -9.84 -3.35 11.70
CA MET A 604 -10.80 -2.73 10.79
C MET A 604 -11.64 -1.64 11.45
N ILE A 605 -11.90 -1.74 12.77
CA ILE A 605 -12.66 -0.72 13.53
C ILE A 605 -11.78 0.47 13.96
N ALA A 606 -10.46 0.33 13.88
CA ALA A 606 -9.52 1.39 14.25
C ALA A 606 -9.40 2.50 13.19
N LYS A 607 -9.85 2.27 11.94
CA LYS A 607 -9.53 3.14 10.81
C LYS A 607 -10.76 3.86 10.23
N GLY A 608 -10.61 5.17 9.93
CA GLY A 608 -11.49 5.94 9.04
C GLY A 608 -12.93 6.23 9.50
N LEU A 609 -13.34 5.79 10.70
CA LEU A 609 -14.73 5.84 11.15
C LEU A 609 -14.97 6.93 12.19
N ASP A 610 -16.13 7.54 12.11
CA ASP A 610 -16.59 8.56 13.04
C ASP A 610 -17.92 8.14 13.68
N PHE A 611 -17.89 7.97 15.02
CA PHE A 611 -19.02 7.56 15.84
C PHE A 611 -19.20 8.55 16.99
N PRO A 612 -20.12 9.51 16.89
CA PRO A 612 -20.28 10.58 17.87
C PRO A 612 -20.68 10.09 19.26
N ASN A 613 -21.34 8.93 19.38
CA ASN A 613 -21.84 8.39 20.64
C ASN A 613 -20.85 7.42 21.35
N VAL A 614 -19.66 7.22 20.77
CA VAL A 614 -18.63 6.36 21.38
C VAL A 614 -17.84 7.17 22.40
N THR A 615 -18.02 6.84 23.68
CA THR A 615 -17.35 7.46 24.81
C THR A 615 -16.35 6.54 25.48
N LEU A 616 -16.39 5.23 25.18
CA LEU A 616 -15.48 4.23 25.73
C LEU A 616 -14.81 3.43 24.61
N VAL A 617 -13.50 3.28 24.73
CA VAL A 617 -12.72 2.36 23.91
C VAL A 617 -11.91 1.44 24.81
N GLY A 618 -12.01 0.13 24.61
CA GLY A 618 -11.24 -0.88 25.34
C GLY A 618 -10.28 -1.62 24.41
N VAL A 619 -8.99 -1.61 24.71
CA VAL A 619 -7.98 -2.46 24.08
C VAL A 619 -7.77 -3.68 24.95
N LEU A 620 -8.18 -4.87 24.46
CA LEU A 620 -8.24 -6.08 25.29
C LEU A 620 -6.87 -6.68 25.61
N ASN A 621 -5.89 -6.50 24.72
CA ASN A 621 -4.51 -6.92 24.95
C ASN A 621 -3.59 -6.16 23.98
N ALA A 622 -2.77 -5.26 24.52
CA ALA A 622 -1.78 -4.50 23.75
C ALA A 622 -0.53 -5.33 23.42
N ASP A 623 -0.21 -6.31 24.28
CA ASP A 623 1.00 -7.14 24.15
C ASP A 623 1.02 -7.99 22.89
N THR A 624 -0.16 -8.34 22.36
CA THR A 624 -0.26 -9.12 21.11
C THR A 624 0.44 -8.45 19.92
N SER A 625 0.45 -7.13 19.85
CA SER A 625 1.18 -6.40 18.79
C SER A 625 2.59 -6.03 19.22
N LEU A 626 2.79 -5.73 20.48
CA LEU A 626 4.09 -5.38 21.04
C LEU A 626 5.08 -6.54 20.93
N ASN A 627 4.58 -7.76 21.15
CA ASN A 627 5.37 -8.99 21.19
C ASN A 627 5.45 -9.72 19.84
N LEU A 628 5.17 -9.06 18.73
CA LEU A 628 5.46 -9.64 17.41
C LEU A 628 6.98 -9.71 17.22
N PRO A 629 7.53 -10.82 16.66
CA PRO A 629 8.95 -10.95 16.37
C PRO A 629 9.35 -10.13 15.12
N ASP A 630 9.10 -8.84 15.18
CA ASP A 630 9.39 -7.86 14.15
C ASP A 630 9.91 -6.58 14.82
N PHE A 631 11.03 -6.06 14.38
CA PHE A 631 11.62 -4.83 14.94
C PHE A 631 10.71 -3.60 14.85
N ARG A 632 9.63 -3.66 14.05
CA ARG A 632 8.59 -2.63 13.96
C ARG A 632 7.44 -2.83 14.96
N ALA A 633 7.52 -3.82 15.85
CA ALA A 633 6.42 -4.16 16.75
C ALA A 633 6.04 -2.98 17.66
N SER A 634 7.05 -2.32 18.24
CA SER A 634 6.87 -1.13 19.10
C SER A 634 6.20 0.02 18.33
N GLU A 635 6.74 0.39 17.17
CA GLU A 635 6.17 1.42 16.27
C GLU A 635 4.71 1.12 15.90
N ARG A 636 4.41 -0.11 15.49
CA ARG A 636 3.05 -0.53 15.11
C ARG A 636 2.09 -0.53 16.29
N THR A 637 2.58 -0.87 17.47
CA THR A 637 1.77 -0.85 18.71
C THR A 637 1.40 0.57 19.05
N TYR A 638 2.37 1.48 19.07
CA TYR A 638 2.09 2.90 19.27
C TYR A 638 1.07 3.45 18.26
N GLN A 639 1.29 3.20 16.96
CA GLN A 639 0.40 3.64 15.88
C GLN A 639 -1.03 3.12 16.09
N LEU A 640 -1.17 1.86 16.45
CA LEU A 640 -2.45 1.23 16.71
C LEU A 640 -3.15 1.83 17.92
N LEU A 641 -2.45 1.94 19.07
CA LEU A 641 -3.00 2.51 20.30
C LEU A 641 -3.44 3.96 20.11
N ALA A 642 -2.62 4.78 19.46
CA ALA A 642 -2.95 6.18 19.17
C ALA A 642 -4.16 6.31 18.21
N GLN A 643 -4.28 5.43 17.20
CA GLN A 643 -5.44 5.42 16.31
C GLN A 643 -6.73 5.01 17.01
N VAL A 644 -6.66 3.97 17.84
CA VAL A 644 -7.81 3.45 18.60
C VAL A 644 -8.24 4.46 19.66
N SER A 645 -7.30 5.03 20.42
CA SER A 645 -7.57 6.09 21.40
C SER A 645 -8.24 7.31 20.75
N GLY A 646 -7.85 7.66 19.54
CA GLY A 646 -8.49 8.74 18.77
C GLY A 646 -9.96 8.49 18.40
N ARG A 647 -10.57 7.34 18.72
CA ARG A 647 -11.99 7.04 18.44
C ARG A 647 -12.92 7.47 19.57
N ALA A 648 -12.44 7.59 20.80
CA ALA A 648 -13.24 8.04 21.95
C ALA A 648 -13.37 9.57 21.95
N GLY A 649 -14.52 10.06 22.44
CA GLY A 649 -14.72 11.49 22.72
C GLY A 649 -14.70 12.39 21.49
N ARG A 650 -15.42 12.04 20.42
CA ARG A 650 -15.50 12.85 19.19
C ARG A 650 -16.65 13.84 19.15
N ALA A 651 -17.60 13.74 20.08
CA ALA A 651 -18.65 14.73 20.30
C ALA A 651 -18.31 15.57 21.53
N ASP A 652 -19.31 16.22 22.12
CA ASP A 652 -19.16 17.08 23.29
C ASP A 652 -18.96 16.29 24.60
N LYS A 653 -18.96 14.96 24.53
CA LYS A 653 -18.77 14.07 25.68
C LYS A 653 -17.30 13.68 25.82
N PRO A 654 -16.72 13.70 27.04
CA PRO A 654 -15.38 13.22 27.28
C PRO A 654 -15.27 11.72 26.96
N GLY A 655 -14.18 11.32 26.35
CA GLY A 655 -13.89 9.92 26.03
C GLY A 655 -12.92 9.31 27.00
N GLU A 656 -13.06 8.01 27.25
CA GLU A 656 -12.12 7.22 28.03
C GLU A 656 -11.61 6.03 27.21
N VAL A 657 -10.36 5.67 27.43
CA VAL A 657 -9.70 4.54 26.79
C VAL A 657 -9.08 3.66 27.86
N PHE A 658 -9.35 2.37 27.83
CA PHE A 658 -8.71 1.39 28.69
C PHE A 658 -7.79 0.51 27.86
N ILE A 659 -6.51 0.46 28.22
CA ILE A 659 -5.49 -0.38 27.56
C ILE A 659 -5.06 -1.45 28.55
N GLN A 660 -5.40 -2.70 28.28
CA GLN A 660 -4.98 -3.85 29.09
C GLN A 660 -3.65 -4.39 28.55
N THR A 661 -2.66 -4.54 29.44
CA THR A 661 -1.29 -4.96 29.06
C THR A 661 -0.55 -5.59 30.25
N PHE A 662 0.37 -6.51 29.99
CA PHE A 662 1.39 -6.98 30.95
C PHE A 662 2.62 -6.06 31.00
N SER A 663 2.75 -5.17 30.02
CA SER A 663 3.94 -4.33 29.85
C SER A 663 3.56 -2.84 29.89
N PRO A 664 3.06 -2.31 31.03
CA PRO A 664 2.64 -0.91 31.16
C PRO A 664 3.80 0.07 30.96
N GLU A 665 5.02 -0.33 31.27
CA GLU A 665 6.24 0.49 31.13
C GLU A 665 6.84 0.45 29.72
N ALA A 666 6.35 -0.42 28.83
CA ALA A 666 6.85 -0.47 27.46
C ALA A 666 6.73 0.90 26.77
N PRO A 667 7.80 1.41 26.12
CA PRO A 667 7.83 2.79 25.58
C PRO A 667 6.63 3.12 24.68
N ALA A 668 6.20 2.19 23.82
CA ALA A 668 5.05 2.37 22.94
C ALA A 668 3.72 2.48 23.70
N VAL A 669 3.55 1.72 24.77
CA VAL A 669 2.32 1.70 25.58
C VAL A 669 2.27 2.95 26.46
N LYS A 670 3.36 3.26 27.12
CA LYS A 670 3.50 4.43 27.99
C LYS A 670 3.29 5.73 27.20
N ALA A 671 3.96 5.89 26.09
CA ALA A 671 3.82 7.07 25.23
C ALA A 671 2.40 7.23 24.65
N ALA A 672 1.67 6.14 24.42
CA ALA A 672 0.29 6.20 23.96
C ALA A 672 -0.70 6.58 25.08
N ALA A 673 -0.32 6.44 26.35
CA ALA A 673 -1.16 6.65 27.51
C ALA A 673 -0.92 7.99 28.22
N ASP A 674 0.33 8.42 28.38
CA ASP A 674 0.72 9.58 29.19
C ASP A 674 0.60 10.93 28.46
N GLY A 675 0.10 10.93 27.22
CA GLY A 675 -0.01 12.13 26.39
C GLY A 675 1.32 12.62 25.81
N SER A 676 2.36 11.80 25.87
CA SER A 676 3.65 12.08 25.21
C SER A 676 3.47 12.41 23.73
N THR A 677 4.28 13.33 23.24
CA THR A 677 4.25 13.68 21.82
C THR A 677 4.77 12.53 20.97
N TYR A 678 4.21 12.37 19.78
CA TYR A 678 4.75 11.41 18.80
C TYR A 678 6.25 11.60 18.60
N ALA A 679 6.75 12.83 18.60
CA ALA A 679 8.17 13.14 18.43
C ALA A 679 9.05 12.46 19.49
N ALA A 680 8.65 12.53 20.77
CA ALA A 680 9.40 11.90 21.86
C ALA A 680 9.49 10.38 21.71
N PHE A 681 8.36 9.73 21.36
CA PHE A 681 8.35 8.29 21.07
C PHE A 681 9.23 7.96 19.85
N ALA A 682 9.08 8.72 18.74
CA ALA A 682 9.83 8.46 17.51
C ALA A 682 11.34 8.63 17.71
N ASP A 683 11.77 9.61 18.49
CA ASP A 683 13.19 9.87 18.78
C ASP A 683 13.80 8.73 19.61
N ALA A 684 13.07 8.22 20.62
CA ALA A 684 13.50 7.08 21.42
C ALA A 684 13.63 5.81 20.54
N GLU A 685 12.59 5.52 19.76
CA GLU A 685 12.57 4.35 18.86
C GLU A 685 13.65 4.45 17.77
N LEU A 686 13.88 5.62 17.19
CA LEU A 686 14.95 5.86 16.23
C LEU A 686 16.33 5.64 16.84
N LYS A 687 16.54 6.01 18.10
CA LYS A 687 17.80 5.74 18.81
C LYS A 687 18.04 4.22 18.90
N ALA A 688 17.05 3.44 19.36
CA ALA A 688 17.17 1.98 19.44
C ALA A 688 17.43 1.35 18.04
N ARG A 689 16.75 1.82 16.97
CA ARG A 689 16.97 1.36 15.60
C ARG A 689 18.35 1.69 15.05
N ARG A 690 18.95 2.79 15.51
CA ARG A 690 20.31 3.17 15.13
C ARG A 690 21.33 2.25 15.78
N GLU A 691 21.17 1.89 17.03
CA GLU A 691 22.04 0.98 17.80
C GLU A 691 21.99 -0.43 17.25
N GLY A 692 20.79 -0.92 16.86
CA GLY A 692 20.59 -2.26 16.33
C GLY A 692 20.77 -2.43 14.82
N PRO A 693 21.42 -1.54 14.08
CA PRO A 693 21.37 -1.24 12.64
C PRO A 693 20.14 -1.76 11.89
N TYR A 694 18.96 -1.25 12.27
CA TYR A 694 17.69 -1.54 11.59
C TYR A 694 17.18 -0.36 10.73
N PRO A 695 16.26 -0.61 9.78
CA PRO A 695 15.57 0.47 9.10
C PRO A 695 14.94 1.47 10.09
N PRO A 696 15.07 2.78 9.81
CA PRO A 696 15.48 3.43 8.56
C PRO A 696 16.99 3.75 8.42
N TYR A 697 17.86 3.19 9.24
CA TYR A 697 19.32 3.43 9.16
C TYR A 697 20.02 2.47 8.20
N CYS A 698 19.39 1.38 7.82
CA CYS A 698 19.81 0.49 6.75
C CYS A 698 18.60 0.11 5.89
N HIS A 699 18.85 -0.64 4.81
CA HIS A 699 17.81 -1.27 4.00
C HIS A 699 17.76 -2.77 4.29
N LEU A 700 16.57 -3.33 4.30
CA LEU A 700 16.32 -4.73 4.61
C LEU A 700 15.60 -5.40 3.45
N ALA A 701 16.00 -6.62 3.11
CA ALA A 701 15.27 -7.43 2.15
C ALA A 701 15.08 -8.86 2.65
N THR A 702 14.02 -9.51 2.18
CA THR A 702 13.78 -10.93 2.42
C THR A 702 13.82 -11.72 1.11
N LEU A 703 14.46 -12.88 1.14
CA LEU A 703 14.38 -13.91 0.12
C LEU A 703 13.54 -15.05 0.68
N VAL A 704 12.44 -15.41 0.01
CA VAL A 704 11.60 -16.54 0.44
C VAL A 704 11.57 -17.60 -0.64
N PHE A 705 12.00 -18.79 -0.28
CA PHE A 705 12.04 -20.00 -1.10
C PHE A 705 10.79 -20.83 -0.81
N ARG A 706 10.04 -21.20 -1.85
CA ARG A 706 8.80 -21.96 -1.73
C ARG A 706 8.88 -23.19 -2.61
N ALA A 707 8.70 -24.38 -2.04
CA ALA A 707 8.60 -25.64 -2.79
C ALA A 707 7.56 -26.56 -2.15
N LYS A 708 7.05 -27.52 -2.93
CA LYS A 708 6.19 -28.59 -2.40
C LYS A 708 6.98 -29.58 -1.55
N ASP A 709 8.27 -29.72 -1.85
CA ASP A 709 9.24 -30.51 -1.09
C ASP A 709 10.01 -29.60 -0.12
N GLU A 710 10.06 -29.99 1.14
CA GLU A 710 10.72 -29.23 2.20
C GLU A 710 12.23 -29.21 2.02
N GLY A 711 12.82 -30.39 1.68
CA GLY A 711 14.26 -30.54 1.47
C GLY A 711 14.74 -29.64 0.31
N LEU A 712 13.98 -29.54 -0.78
CA LEU A 712 14.29 -28.66 -1.89
C LEU A 712 14.27 -27.18 -1.46
N SER A 713 13.26 -26.76 -0.70
CA SER A 713 13.17 -25.40 -0.20
C SER A 713 14.32 -25.06 0.74
N ALA A 714 14.64 -25.95 1.70
CA ALA A 714 15.72 -25.78 2.67
C ALA A 714 17.11 -25.77 2.02
N SER A 715 17.39 -26.73 1.13
CA SER A 715 18.71 -26.87 0.49
C SER A 715 19.05 -25.64 -0.36
N TRP A 716 18.10 -25.12 -1.13
CA TRP A 716 18.30 -23.93 -1.94
C TRP A 716 18.42 -22.66 -1.10
N ALA A 717 17.64 -22.53 -0.04
CA ALA A 717 17.80 -21.41 0.90
C ALA A 717 19.20 -21.44 1.53
N ASN A 718 19.68 -22.58 1.99
CA ASN A 718 21.04 -22.73 2.54
C ASN A 718 22.14 -22.43 1.49
N LEU A 719 21.96 -22.90 0.25
CA LEU A 719 22.89 -22.61 -0.85
C LEU A 719 23.03 -21.10 -1.10
N TYR A 720 21.88 -20.40 -1.15
CA TYR A 720 21.85 -18.95 -1.35
C TYR A 720 22.43 -18.21 -0.14
N ALA A 721 22.12 -18.62 1.09
CA ALA A 721 22.65 -18.00 2.32
C ALA A 721 24.18 -18.05 2.33
N ARG A 722 24.79 -19.21 2.05
CA ARG A 722 26.26 -19.37 2.00
C ARG A 722 26.90 -18.52 0.89
N ALA A 723 26.31 -18.52 -0.31
CA ALA A 723 26.83 -17.74 -1.43
C ALA A 723 26.75 -16.22 -1.15
N LEU A 724 25.62 -15.76 -0.62
CA LEU A 724 25.43 -14.37 -0.24
C LEU A 724 26.28 -13.95 0.94
N ALA A 725 26.56 -14.84 1.92
CA ALA A 725 27.51 -14.57 2.99
C ALA A 725 28.94 -14.33 2.43
N GLY A 726 29.36 -15.14 1.44
CA GLY A 726 30.61 -14.91 0.72
C GLY A 726 30.65 -13.56 -0.05
N TYR A 727 29.54 -13.18 -0.67
CA TYR A 727 29.39 -11.86 -1.29
C TYR A 727 29.49 -10.73 -0.25
N ALA A 728 28.78 -10.86 0.88
CA ALA A 728 28.79 -9.89 1.97
C ALA A 728 30.19 -9.71 2.57
N ALA A 729 30.95 -10.80 2.75
CA ALA A 729 32.33 -10.73 3.24
C ALA A 729 33.21 -9.90 2.30
N LYS A 730 33.14 -10.13 0.98
CA LYS A 730 33.86 -9.34 -0.03
C LYS A 730 33.41 -7.88 -0.08
N PHE A 731 32.12 -7.63 0.06
CA PHE A 731 31.57 -6.27 0.13
C PHE A 731 32.12 -5.53 1.36
N ASN A 732 32.05 -6.16 2.53
CA ASN A 732 32.49 -5.56 3.79
C ASN A 732 34.01 -5.32 3.85
N ALA A 733 34.83 -6.18 3.20
CA ALA A 733 36.27 -5.99 3.11
C ALA A 733 36.68 -4.74 2.30
N ARG A 734 35.81 -4.21 1.48
CA ARG A 734 36.03 -2.98 0.70
C ARG A 734 35.62 -1.70 1.45
N LEU A 735 34.98 -1.83 2.60
CA LEU A 735 34.61 -0.67 3.42
C LEU A 735 35.86 -0.15 4.17
N PRO A 736 36.04 1.18 4.29
CA PRO A 736 37.16 1.78 5.04
C PRO A 736 37.19 1.26 6.50
N ALA A 737 38.37 1.02 7.04
CA ALA A 737 38.55 0.54 8.41
C ALA A 737 37.96 1.47 9.47
N ASP A 738 37.96 2.79 9.18
CA ASP A 738 37.45 3.86 10.07
C ASP A 738 35.93 3.93 10.16
N SER A 739 35.20 3.16 9.32
CA SER A 739 33.74 3.09 9.38
C SER A 739 33.18 2.35 10.61
N VAL A 740 34.06 1.89 11.51
CA VAL A 740 33.70 1.09 12.70
C VAL A 740 33.54 1.95 13.96
N GLN A 741 33.94 3.23 13.95
CA GLN A 741 33.83 4.06 15.15
C GLN A 741 32.40 4.54 15.39
N VAL A 742 31.86 4.13 16.53
CA VAL A 742 30.65 4.73 17.12
C VAL A 742 30.95 6.21 17.37
N ALA A 743 30.40 7.08 16.53
CA ALA A 743 30.58 8.53 16.65
C ALA A 743 29.92 9.03 17.95
N THR A 744 30.73 9.41 18.92
CA THR A 744 30.29 9.97 20.20
C THR A 744 29.89 11.44 20.16
N SER A 745 29.93 12.11 19.00
CA SER A 745 29.53 13.52 18.89
C SER A 745 29.34 13.93 17.43
N ALA A 746 28.12 14.07 17.02
CA ALA A 746 27.48 14.90 15.98
C ALA A 746 26.45 14.11 15.12
N PRO A 747 25.31 14.71 14.71
CA PRO A 747 24.22 13.98 14.04
C PRO A 747 24.44 13.74 12.53
N ALA A 748 25.68 13.82 12.02
CA ALA A 748 25.88 13.97 10.57
C ALA A 748 26.16 12.71 9.74
N SER A 749 26.50 11.56 10.33
CA SER A 749 26.75 10.37 9.51
C SER A 749 26.27 9.12 10.25
N PRO A 750 25.36 8.31 9.65
CA PRO A 750 25.01 7.01 10.23
C PRO A 750 26.25 6.10 10.20
N PRO A 751 26.44 5.20 11.18
CA PRO A 751 27.45 4.18 11.08
C PRO A 751 27.25 3.45 9.75
N THR A 752 28.30 3.27 8.97
CA THR A 752 28.24 2.52 7.71
C THR A 752 27.85 1.09 8.04
N SER A 753 26.57 0.77 7.84
CA SER A 753 26.07 -0.56 8.12
C SER A 753 26.73 -1.54 7.17
N ARG A 754 27.28 -2.64 7.73
CA ARG A 754 27.85 -3.73 6.95
C ARG A 754 26.74 -4.48 6.20
N PHE A 755 27.10 -5.12 5.12
CA PHE A 755 26.20 -6.06 4.47
C PHE A 755 26.08 -7.31 5.36
N PHE A 756 24.85 -7.62 5.78
CA PHE A 756 24.53 -8.76 6.65
C PHE A 756 23.64 -9.75 5.89
N VAL A 757 23.88 -11.04 6.14
CA VAL A 757 23.07 -12.16 5.62
C VAL A 757 22.75 -13.06 6.78
N SER A 758 21.47 -13.32 7.02
CA SER A 758 21.05 -14.29 8.02
C SER A 758 21.30 -15.72 7.54
N GLU A 759 21.27 -16.67 8.46
CA GLU A 759 21.09 -18.07 8.10
C GLU A 759 19.74 -18.29 7.40
N ALA A 760 19.64 -19.41 6.67
CA ALA A 760 18.38 -19.85 6.11
C ALA A 760 17.54 -20.51 7.20
N VAL A 761 16.36 -19.97 7.45
CA VAL A 761 15.43 -20.48 8.47
C VAL A 761 14.05 -20.75 7.86
N PRO A 762 13.26 -21.68 8.40
CA PRO A 762 11.86 -21.80 8.05
C PRO A 762 11.17 -20.43 8.26
N ALA A 763 10.30 -20.00 7.34
CA ALA A 763 9.53 -18.78 7.52
C ALA A 763 8.60 -18.93 8.74
N ALA A 764 8.12 -17.82 9.31
CA ALA A 764 7.21 -17.83 10.46
C ALA A 764 5.96 -18.69 10.21
N LEU A 765 5.44 -18.69 8.97
CA LEU A 765 4.50 -19.69 8.47
C LEU A 765 5.25 -20.68 7.58
N ALA A 766 5.83 -21.71 8.20
CA ALA A 766 6.71 -22.67 7.54
C ALA A 766 6.03 -23.43 6.37
N LYS A 767 4.71 -23.65 6.46
CA LYS A 767 3.91 -24.30 5.40
C LYS A 767 2.60 -23.56 5.17
N ALA A 768 2.33 -23.17 3.92
CA ALA A 768 1.08 -22.53 3.52
C ALA A 768 0.62 -23.12 2.18
N GLU A 769 -0.68 -23.47 2.06
CA GLU A 769 -1.30 -23.98 0.83
C GLU A 769 -0.53 -25.16 0.20
N GLY A 770 0.05 -26.02 1.04
CA GLY A 770 0.84 -27.16 0.59
C GLY A 770 2.28 -26.85 0.17
N TRP A 771 2.76 -25.59 0.32
CA TRP A 771 4.11 -25.17 0.02
C TRP A 771 4.91 -24.95 1.29
N TYR A 772 6.09 -25.56 1.39
CA TYR A 772 7.09 -25.29 2.44
C TYR A 772 7.83 -23.99 2.10
N ARG A 773 8.20 -23.23 3.13
CA ARG A 773 8.77 -21.90 3.01
C ARG A 773 10.00 -21.74 3.88
N HIS A 774 11.15 -21.39 3.27
CA HIS A 774 12.37 -20.99 3.94
C HIS A 774 12.72 -19.57 3.57
N GLN A 775 13.32 -18.82 4.48
CA GLN A 775 13.68 -17.43 4.26
C GLN A 775 15.11 -17.09 4.66
N ILE A 776 15.64 -16.05 4.03
CA ILE A 776 16.90 -15.40 4.35
C ILE A 776 16.60 -13.90 4.47
N VAL A 777 17.16 -13.26 5.50
CA VAL A 777 17.10 -11.80 5.70
C VAL A 777 18.44 -11.20 5.30
N LEU A 778 18.38 -10.14 4.48
CA LEU A 778 19.53 -9.36 4.06
C LEU A 778 19.40 -7.93 4.63
N ARG A 779 20.52 -7.35 5.09
CA ARG A 779 20.60 -5.93 5.45
C ARG A 779 21.81 -5.30 4.77
N ALA A 780 21.66 -4.11 4.23
CA ALA A 780 22.74 -3.38 3.55
C ALA A 780 22.59 -1.86 3.70
N PRO A 781 23.68 -1.10 3.49
CA PRO A 781 23.67 0.37 3.57
C PRO A 781 22.70 1.03 2.57
N ALA A 782 22.54 0.44 1.40
CA ALA A 782 21.70 0.97 0.35
C ALA A 782 20.91 -0.13 -0.38
N THR A 783 19.71 0.21 -0.84
CA THR A 783 18.87 -0.70 -1.64
C THR A 783 19.58 -1.24 -2.88
N LYS A 784 20.39 -0.40 -3.55
CA LYS A 784 21.15 -0.83 -4.73
C LYS A 784 22.07 -2.03 -4.44
N ASP A 785 22.62 -2.10 -3.24
CA ASP A 785 23.53 -3.17 -2.83
C ASP A 785 22.77 -4.49 -2.66
N LEU A 786 21.57 -4.45 -2.06
CA LEU A 786 20.67 -5.61 -1.95
C LEU A 786 20.26 -6.11 -3.33
N VAL A 787 19.85 -5.20 -4.22
CA VAL A 787 19.44 -5.55 -5.59
C VAL A 787 20.60 -6.13 -6.38
N ALA A 788 21.81 -5.57 -6.27
CA ALA A 788 23.01 -6.08 -6.93
C ALA A 788 23.34 -7.52 -6.47
N ALA A 789 23.32 -7.77 -5.16
CA ALA A 789 23.58 -9.08 -4.59
C ALA A 789 22.55 -10.13 -5.08
N VAL A 790 21.27 -9.76 -5.13
CA VAL A 790 20.21 -10.68 -5.57
C VAL A 790 20.27 -10.93 -7.07
N LYS A 791 20.56 -9.92 -7.90
CA LYS A 791 20.77 -10.10 -9.34
C LYS A 791 21.96 -11.01 -9.61
N TRP A 792 23.07 -10.77 -8.89
CA TRP A 792 24.27 -11.62 -9.00
C TRP A 792 23.96 -13.08 -8.67
N ILE A 793 23.32 -13.38 -7.53
CA ILE A 793 23.06 -14.78 -7.15
C ILE A 793 22.06 -15.46 -8.08
N ARG A 794 21.02 -14.74 -8.55
CA ARG A 794 20.06 -15.29 -9.52
C ARG A 794 20.71 -15.65 -10.85
N ALA A 795 21.66 -14.84 -11.32
CA ALA A 795 22.43 -15.14 -12.52
C ALA A 795 23.40 -16.32 -12.33
N ALA A 796 24.08 -16.36 -11.19
CA ALA A 796 25.04 -17.40 -10.87
C ALA A 796 24.41 -18.75 -10.54
N ARG A 797 23.20 -18.75 -9.99
CA ARG A 797 22.47 -19.92 -9.47
C ARG A 797 20.97 -19.79 -9.77
N PRO A 798 20.54 -19.98 -11.02
CA PRO A 798 19.13 -19.94 -11.38
C PRO A 798 18.36 -21.04 -10.62
N VAL A 799 17.19 -20.70 -10.10
CA VAL A 799 16.35 -21.64 -9.34
C VAL A 799 15.75 -22.70 -10.25
N PRO A 800 15.68 -23.99 -9.81
CA PRO A 800 15.15 -25.08 -10.62
C PRO A 800 13.63 -25.00 -10.74
N GLU A 801 13.10 -25.79 -11.68
CA GLU A 801 11.66 -26.00 -11.78
C GLU A 801 11.10 -26.60 -10.47
N GLY A 802 9.92 -26.17 -10.07
CA GLY A 802 9.30 -26.58 -8.79
C GLY A 802 9.68 -25.72 -7.58
N LEU A 803 10.71 -24.89 -7.68
CA LEU A 803 11.08 -23.92 -6.65
C LEU A 803 10.70 -22.49 -7.07
N ARG A 804 10.02 -21.76 -6.19
CA ARG A 804 9.69 -20.34 -6.38
C ARG A 804 10.49 -19.49 -5.43
N LEU A 805 11.21 -18.52 -5.99
CA LEU A 805 11.97 -17.53 -5.24
C LEU A 805 11.25 -16.17 -5.29
N SER A 806 10.91 -15.63 -4.14
CA SER A 806 10.44 -14.26 -4.02
C SER A 806 11.47 -13.37 -3.33
N PHE A 807 11.62 -12.16 -3.84
CA PHE A 807 12.47 -11.11 -3.28
C PHE A 807 11.61 -9.92 -2.87
N ASP A 808 11.76 -9.48 -1.64
CA ASP A 808 11.06 -8.32 -1.10
C ASP A 808 12.06 -7.34 -0.51
N VAL A 809 12.27 -6.22 -1.20
CA VAL A 809 13.15 -5.14 -0.77
C VAL A 809 12.35 -4.16 0.11
N ASP A 810 13.00 -3.66 1.17
CA ASP A 810 12.35 -2.85 2.20
C ASP A 810 11.05 -3.52 2.70
N ALA A 811 11.19 -4.81 3.06
CA ALA A 811 10.10 -5.64 3.53
C ALA A 811 9.50 -5.05 4.81
N LEU A 812 8.16 -4.91 4.83
CA LEU A 812 7.45 -4.45 6.02
C LEU A 812 7.18 -5.58 7.01
N ASN A 813 7.06 -6.81 6.55
CA ASN A 813 6.81 -7.98 7.38
C ASN A 813 7.97 -8.96 7.24
N LEU A 814 8.49 -9.39 8.37
CA LEU A 814 9.47 -10.46 8.46
C LEU A 814 8.82 -11.83 8.73
N LEU A 815 7.50 -11.86 8.90
CA LEU A 815 6.69 -13.01 9.28
C LEU A 815 6.04 -13.69 8.07
#